data_21aca08036d70e5ab41c4a09a4172a54
#
_entry.id   21aca08036d70e5ab41c4a09a4172a54
#
_cell.length_a   1.000
_cell.length_b   1.000
_cell.length_c   1.000
_cell.angle_alpha   90.00
_cell.angle_beta   90.00
_cell.angle_gamma   90.00
#
_symmetry.space_group_name_H-M   'P 1'
#
loop_
_entity.id
_entity.type
_entity.pdbx_description
1 polymer ?
#
loop_
_entity_poly.entity_id
_entity_poly.type
_entity_poly.pdbx_seq_one_letter_code
_entity_poly.pdbx_strand_id
1 'polypeptide(L)'
;MKKLFLIDAYAIIYRAYYAFIRNPRINSKGLNTSAIFGFINTLEDVLKREKPTHIAVAFDPKGKTFRHEAYDLYKAQRESTPEDIRLAVPIIKDLIKAYNIPALEVPGFEADDVIGTIAKEAEKAGFEVFMLTPDKDYGQLVSDHIFMYRPKHTGGFEIMGPNEVKAKYELNSHEQVVDLLGLMGDASDNIPGCPGVGEKTAVKLLQEFGSINSLLDRTAELKGALKTKIEENRELIIFSRFLATIRIDVPISFDEKSLELEPRNEPELRALFDELEFRTMSAKIGKPFTSLPPDQPVSSIRNVKPKPSSQMSLFDAFDNEESDTMELETESTVENVVPLEPVSSGLISLVNIPHKYILIDTKIKRSDLISRLFIQKSVCFDTETTGLDMFLSDLVGLSFCYKAGEAYYVSLPENKDEAKEVVHEFKAFFENDRIEKIGQNIKFDLSMLTQYGIKLNGKLFDTMIAHYLVQPELRHGMDYLAEIYLNYRTIHFEDLVGAKGKNQADIRSVDLKYLCDYAAEDADVTFRLKQILEKELITNNLEKLFYDIEMPLMKVLATMEHTGVRLDTEALRQSSEILTTDMLNLEKEIHTLAGYDFNVSSPMQVGEILFDRLKLDDKARKTKTGQYSTSEDVLEKIQSKHPIIGKILEYRGLKKLLSTYIDALPLLISPITGKVHTSYNQTVAVTGRLSSTNPNLQNIPIRDEIGKEIRKAFIPDAGSLFLSADYSQIELRIMAHLSGDANMTEAFVNGLDIHTATAAKIYKIPLNEVTSDMRRKAKTANFGIIYGISIFGLSDRLGIPRAEAKELIDGYFITYPDVKKYMDASIQRAKEMGYVETLLGRKRTLPDINSQNGVVRGFAERNAINAPIQGTAADIIKIAMVRIQNRIEHENLKAKMTMQVHDELNFTVPTDELESVRKIVTEEMENAIQLRVPLIADCGVGDNWLEAH
;
A
#
# COMPACT_ATOMS: atom_id res chain seq x y z
N MET A 1 7.54 12.84 -41.52
CA MET A 1 8.71 13.24 -40.74
C MET A 1 8.92 12.18 -39.69
N LYS A 2 10.14 11.76 -39.35
CA LYS A 2 10.41 10.76 -38.33
C LYS A 2 10.21 11.40 -36.96
N LYS A 3 9.41 10.75 -36.08
CA LYS A 3 9.15 11.24 -34.73
C LYS A 3 9.88 10.38 -33.69
N LEU A 4 10.74 10.99 -32.89
CA LEU A 4 11.43 10.34 -31.78
C LEU A 4 10.86 10.84 -30.44
N PHE A 5 10.41 9.92 -29.58
CA PHE A 5 10.03 10.20 -28.20
C PHE A 5 11.12 9.73 -27.24
N LEU A 6 11.61 10.64 -26.41
CA LEU A 6 12.56 10.36 -25.33
C LEU A 6 11.87 10.59 -23.99
N ILE A 7 11.78 9.55 -23.17
CA ILE A 7 11.02 9.57 -21.92
C ILE A 7 11.98 9.62 -20.75
N ASP A 8 11.84 10.61 -19.88
CA ASP A 8 12.49 10.69 -18.59
C ASP A 8 11.76 9.75 -17.61
N ALA A 9 12.39 8.61 -17.29
CA ALA A 9 11.76 7.55 -16.53
C ALA A 9 11.37 8.02 -15.12
N TYR A 10 12.33 8.56 -14.37
CA TYR A 10 12.09 8.92 -12.99
C TYR A 10 11.09 10.04 -12.83
N ALA A 11 11.12 11.06 -13.69
CA ALA A 11 10.15 12.15 -13.68
C ALA A 11 8.70 11.65 -13.85
N ILE A 12 8.48 10.65 -14.71
CA ILE A 12 7.15 10.04 -14.92
C ILE A 12 6.79 9.06 -13.80
N ILE A 13 7.75 8.27 -13.29
CA ILE A 13 7.56 7.32 -12.19
C ILE A 13 7.16 8.05 -10.90
N TYR A 14 7.90 9.09 -10.51
CA TYR A 14 7.59 9.90 -9.33
C TYR A 14 6.22 10.58 -9.47
N ARG A 15 5.94 11.16 -10.63
CA ARG A 15 4.63 11.74 -10.90
C ARG A 15 3.50 10.73 -10.75
N ALA A 16 3.68 9.52 -11.27
CA ALA A 16 2.71 8.45 -11.15
C ALA A 16 2.53 8.01 -9.70
N TYR A 17 3.62 7.83 -8.97
CA TYR A 17 3.61 7.47 -7.56
C TYR A 17 2.80 8.47 -6.72
N TYR A 18 3.14 9.76 -6.81
CA TYR A 18 2.44 10.80 -6.05
C TYR A 18 0.99 11.00 -6.46
N ALA A 19 0.63 10.72 -7.71
CA ALA A 19 -0.77 10.78 -8.15
C ALA A 19 -1.68 9.77 -7.42
N PHE A 20 -1.12 8.66 -6.95
CA PHE A 20 -1.85 7.61 -6.24
C PHE A 20 -1.55 7.56 -4.73
N ILE A 21 -0.76 8.47 -4.19
CA ILE A 21 -0.29 8.41 -2.80
C ILE A 21 -1.43 8.34 -1.76
N ARG A 22 -2.59 8.93 -2.07
CA ARG A 22 -3.78 8.91 -1.19
C ARG A 22 -4.61 7.64 -1.30
N ASN A 23 -4.49 6.92 -2.41
CA ASN A 23 -5.22 5.70 -2.68
C ASN A 23 -4.31 4.78 -3.52
N PRO A 24 -3.30 4.17 -2.90
CA PRO A 24 -2.32 3.36 -3.61
C PRO A 24 -2.97 2.09 -4.18
N ARG A 25 -2.52 1.70 -5.36
CA ARG A 25 -2.95 0.47 -6.00
C ARG A 25 -2.06 -0.67 -5.52
N ILE A 26 -2.53 -1.41 -4.56
CA ILE A 26 -1.82 -2.56 -4.01
C ILE A 26 -2.42 -3.82 -4.63
N ASN A 27 -1.58 -4.68 -5.22
CA ASN A 27 -2.04 -5.97 -5.73
C ASN A 27 -2.19 -7.00 -4.59
N SER A 28 -2.72 -8.19 -4.89
CA SER A 28 -2.94 -9.25 -3.88
C SER A 28 -1.65 -9.73 -3.20
N LYS A 29 -0.48 -9.49 -3.83
CA LYS A 29 0.85 -9.80 -3.28
C LYS A 29 1.40 -8.67 -2.38
N GLY A 30 0.63 -7.61 -2.12
CA GLY A 30 1.06 -6.47 -1.31
C GLY A 30 1.97 -5.46 -2.01
N LEU A 31 2.23 -5.63 -3.33
CA LEU A 31 3.02 -4.69 -4.11
C LEU A 31 2.23 -3.42 -4.41
N ASN A 32 2.77 -2.27 -4.09
CA ASN A 32 2.24 -1.00 -4.56
C ASN A 32 2.55 -0.82 -6.05
N THR A 33 1.55 -1.08 -6.89
CA THR A 33 1.66 -1.01 -8.35
C THR A 33 1.35 0.38 -8.91
N SER A 34 1.15 1.39 -8.07
CA SER A 34 0.73 2.74 -8.47
C SER A 34 1.67 3.41 -9.47
N ALA A 35 2.97 3.40 -9.18
CA ALA A 35 3.99 3.97 -10.03
C ALA A 35 4.08 3.24 -11.38
N ILE A 36 4.03 1.91 -11.35
CA ILE A 36 4.07 1.06 -12.54
C ILE A 36 2.85 1.31 -13.42
N PHE A 37 1.66 1.29 -12.80
CA PHE A 37 0.40 1.53 -13.50
C PHE A 37 0.36 2.90 -14.16
N GLY A 38 0.77 3.96 -13.44
CA GLY A 38 0.75 5.31 -13.98
C GLY A 38 1.80 5.53 -15.08
N PHE A 39 2.98 4.92 -14.95
CA PHE A 39 4.02 4.95 -15.98
C PHE A 39 3.54 4.28 -17.27
N ILE A 40 3.03 3.04 -17.19
CA ILE A 40 2.56 2.30 -18.36
C ILE A 40 1.33 2.97 -19.00
N ASN A 41 0.40 3.52 -18.22
CA ASN A 41 -0.69 4.30 -18.78
C ASN A 41 -0.20 5.53 -19.58
N THR A 42 0.83 6.21 -19.09
CA THR A 42 1.43 7.34 -19.79
C THR A 42 2.10 6.89 -21.08
N LEU A 43 2.85 5.78 -21.05
CA LEU A 43 3.47 5.17 -22.22
C LEU A 43 2.43 4.75 -23.28
N GLU A 44 1.40 4.00 -22.89
CA GLU A 44 0.31 3.57 -23.78
C GLU A 44 -0.44 4.77 -24.40
N ASP A 45 -0.64 5.85 -23.62
CA ASP A 45 -1.29 7.07 -24.13
C ASP A 45 -0.43 7.77 -25.20
N VAL A 46 0.89 7.85 -25.01
CA VAL A 46 1.84 8.37 -26.00
C VAL A 46 1.86 7.51 -27.26
N LEU A 47 2.01 6.20 -27.11
CA LEU A 47 2.04 5.25 -28.24
C LEU A 47 0.75 5.33 -29.08
N LYS A 48 -0.40 5.47 -28.43
CA LYS A 48 -1.70 5.54 -29.10
C LYS A 48 -1.94 6.89 -29.81
N ARG A 49 -1.63 8.00 -29.14
CA ARG A 49 -1.93 9.35 -29.64
C ARG A 49 -0.93 9.84 -30.67
N GLU A 50 0.36 9.69 -30.35
CA GLU A 50 1.43 10.31 -31.14
C GLU A 50 1.99 9.39 -32.21
N LYS A 51 1.81 8.06 -32.04
CA LYS A 51 2.28 7.03 -32.96
C LYS A 51 3.75 7.27 -33.35
N PRO A 52 4.68 7.33 -32.37
CA PRO A 52 6.08 7.61 -32.65
C PRO A 52 6.66 6.55 -33.58
N THR A 53 7.59 6.96 -34.44
CA THR A 53 8.37 6.03 -35.27
C THR A 53 9.55 5.46 -34.49
N HIS A 54 10.06 6.25 -33.51
CA HIS A 54 11.22 5.90 -32.67
C HIS A 54 10.92 6.33 -31.23
N ILE A 55 11.41 5.55 -30.27
CA ILE A 55 11.17 5.81 -28.85
C ILE A 55 12.28 5.22 -27.98
N ALA A 56 12.61 5.88 -26.88
CA ALA A 56 13.47 5.36 -25.83
C ALA A 56 13.07 5.88 -24.45
N VAL A 57 13.47 5.18 -23.40
CA VAL A 57 13.28 5.58 -22.00
C VAL A 57 14.64 5.71 -21.35
N ALA A 58 14.96 6.89 -20.81
CA ALA A 58 16.21 7.15 -20.10
C ALA A 58 16.02 7.03 -18.58
N PHE A 59 16.99 6.40 -17.93
CA PHE A 59 17.05 6.22 -16.48
C PHE A 59 18.32 6.85 -15.91
N ASP A 60 18.20 7.43 -14.72
CA ASP A 60 19.37 7.83 -13.95
C ASP A 60 20.17 6.58 -13.54
N PRO A 61 21.50 6.59 -13.64
CA PRO A 61 22.33 5.47 -13.24
C PRO A 61 22.39 5.34 -11.71
N LYS A 62 22.71 4.14 -11.26
CA LYS A 62 23.07 3.92 -9.86
C LYS A 62 24.47 4.51 -9.59
N GLY A 63 24.58 5.48 -8.70
CA GLY A 63 25.86 6.02 -8.26
C GLY A 63 25.98 7.55 -8.43
N LYS A 64 27.18 8.06 -8.12
CA LYS A 64 27.47 9.49 -8.24
C LYS A 64 27.61 9.89 -9.72
N THR A 65 27.04 11.03 -10.07
CA THR A 65 27.23 11.67 -11.38
C THR A 65 28.33 12.74 -11.31
N PHE A 66 28.78 13.25 -12.44
CA PHE A 66 29.80 14.31 -12.48
C PHE A 66 29.41 15.54 -11.66
N ARG A 67 28.07 15.82 -11.51
CA ARG A 67 27.59 16.90 -10.66
C ARG A 67 27.81 16.62 -9.19
N HIS A 68 27.61 15.38 -8.75
CA HIS A 68 27.94 14.95 -7.37
C HIS A 68 29.45 14.96 -7.08
N GLU A 69 30.27 14.70 -8.09
CA GLU A 69 31.73 14.80 -7.96
C GLU A 69 32.21 16.26 -7.86
N ALA A 70 31.52 17.17 -8.57
CA ALA A 70 31.80 18.59 -8.54
C ALA A 70 31.26 19.29 -7.29
N TYR A 71 30.16 18.80 -6.71
CA TYR A 71 29.46 19.41 -5.59
C TYR A 71 28.82 18.35 -4.68
N ASP A 72 29.44 18.07 -3.54
CA ASP A 72 28.98 17.04 -2.59
C ASP A 72 27.56 17.31 -2.05
N LEU A 73 27.11 18.55 -2.05
CA LEU A 73 25.77 18.94 -1.60
C LEU A 73 24.73 18.90 -2.74
N TYR A 74 25.10 18.54 -3.96
CA TYR A 74 24.17 18.41 -5.08
C TYR A 74 23.12 17.34 -4.76
N LYS A 75 21.84 17.72 -4.82
CA LYS A 75 20.69 16.85 -4.47
C LYS A 75 20.73 16.27 -3.04
N ALA A 76 21.61 16.77 -2.16
CA ALA A 76 21.75 16.26 -0.80
C ALA A 76 20.48 16.42 0.07
N GLN A 77 19.58 17.34 -0.31
CA GLN A 77 18.30 17.56 0.36
C GLN A 77 17.18 16.66 -0.16
N ARG A 78 17.43 15.92 -1.26
CA ARG A 78 16.43 14.94 -1.75
C ARG A 78 16.32 13.79 -0.77
N GLU A 79 15.09 13.52 -0.34
CA GLU A 79 14.78 12.31 0.43
C GLU A 79 15.21 11.06 -0.36
N SER A 80 15.58 10.01 0.36
CA SER A 80 15.85 8.72 -0.28
C SER A 80 14.66 8.29 -1.12
N THR A 81 14.93 7.78 -2.31
CA THR A 81 13.88 7.29 -3.22
C THR A 81 12.92 6.37 -2.46
N PRO A 82 11.60 6.65 -2.45
CA PRO A 82 10.61 5.79 -1.81
C PRO A 82 10.78 4.34 -2.22
N GLU A 83 10.63 3.44 -1.29
CA GLU A 83 10.84 2.02 -1.52
C GLU A 83 9.93 1.48 -2.63
N ASP A 84 8.66 1.86 -2.63
CA ASP A 84 7.74 1.51 -3.71
C ASP A 84 8.24 1.90 -5.10
N ILE A 85 8.96 3.02 -5.21
CA ILE A 85 9.60 3.43 -6.48
C ILE A 85 10.81 2.54 -6.77
N ARG A 86 11.64 2.24 -5.77
CA ARG A 86 12.80 1.35 -5.95
C ARG A 86 12.38 -0.05 -6.42
N LEU A 87 11.25 -0.54 -5.90
CA LEU A 87 10.65 -1.81 -6.31
C LEU A 87 9.97 -1.73 -7.68
N ALA A 88 9.37 -0.58 -8.02
CA ALA A 88 8.71 -0.40 -9.30
C ALA A 88 9.69 -0.28 -10.49
N VAL A 89 10.89 0.29 -10.28
CA VAL A 89 11.85 0.55 -11.37
C VAL A 89 12.30 -0.72 -12.11
N PRO A 90 12.71 -1.82 -11.46
CA PRO A 90 13.03 -3.07 -12.16
C PRO A 90 11.86 -3.59 -13.00
N ILE A 91 10.66 -3.61 -12.42
CA ILE A 91 9.44 -4.09 -13.10
C ILE A 91 9.09 -3.19 -14.30
N ILE A 92 9.27 -1.88 -14.15
CA ILE A 92 9.10 -0.95 -15.29
C ILE A 92 10.12 -1.22 -16.38
N LYS A 93 11.38 -1.54 -16.05
CA LYS A 93 12.41 -1.92 -17.02
C LYS A 93 12.04 -3.22 -17.76
N ASP A 94 11.50 -4.22 -17.07
CA ASP A 94 11.02 -5.47 -17.67
C ASP A 94 9.82 -5.21 -18.59
N LEU A 95 8.87 -4.38 -18.18
CA LEU A 95 7.75 -3.96 -19.02
C LEU A 95 8.22 -3.21 -20.28
N ILE A 96 9.15 -2.26 -20.15
CA ILE A 96 9.74 -1.52 -21.28
C ILE A 96 10.41 -2.49 -22.25
N LYS A 97 11.16 -3.46 -21.72
CA LYS A 97 11.78 -4.53 -22.53
C LYS A 97 10.73 -5.34 -23.28
N ALA A 98 9.61 -5.71 -22.62
CA ALA A 98 8.51 -6.43 -23.25
C ALA A 98 7.74 -5.57 -24.28
N TYR A 99 7.80 -4.24 -24.17
CA TYR A 99 7.36 -3.31 -25.22
C TYR A 99 8.34 -3.20 -26.40
N ASN A 100 9.49 -3.87 -26.35
CA ASN A 100 10.64 -3.71 -27.27
C ASN A 100 11.12 -2.26 -27.38
N ILE A 101 11.11 -1.54 -26.26
CA ILE A 101 11.58 -0.16 -26.15
C ILE A 101 12.94 -0.16 -25.46
N PRO A 102 14.00 0.50 -26.03
CA PRO A 102 15.30 0.57 -25.40
C PRO A 102 15.28 1.43 -24.12
N ALA A 103 15.91 0.90 -23.07
CA ALA A 103 16.21 1.63 -21.85
C ALA A 103 17.65 2.17 -21.91
N LEU A 104 17.80 3.49 -21.82
CA LEU A 104 19.09 4.19 -21.89
C LEU A 104 19.55 4.55 -20.47
N GLU A 105 20.78 4.15 -20.14
CA GLU A 105 21.40 4.45 -18.83
C GLU A 105 22.92 4.53 -19.03
N VAL A 106 23.53 5.67 -18.67
CA VAL A 106 24.98 5.88 -18.84
C VAL A 106 25.60 6.22 -17.49
N PRO A 107 26.52 5.39 -16.97
CA PRO A 107 27.20 5.66 -15.70
C PRO A 107 27.86 7.05 -15.68
N GLY A 108 27.65 7.80 -14.58
CA GLY A 108 28.25 9.13 -14.40
C GLY A 108 27.45 10.30 -14.97
N PHE A 109 26.37 10.05 -15.74
CA PHE A 109 25.50 11.07 -16.34
C PHE A 109 24.04 10.84 -15.94
N GLU A 110 23.28 11.92 -15.79
CA GLU A 110 21.86 11.85 -15.45
C GLU A 110 21.00 11.59 -16.71
N ALA A 111 19.74 11.20 -16.53
CA ALA A 111 18.82 10.92 -17.64
C ALA A 111 18.63 12.12 -18.56
N ASP A 112 18.64 13.35 -18.01
CA ASP A 112 18.55 14.61 -18.74
C ASP A 112 19.73 14.83 -19.70
N ASP A 113 20.97 14.49 -19.27
CA ASP A 113 22.17 14.57 -20.10
C ASP A 113 22.09 13.56 -21.27
N VAL A 114 21.64 12.33 -20.97
CA VAL A 114 21.47 11.28 -21.99
C VAL A 114 20.43 11.71 -23.03
N ILE A 115 19.26 12.18 -22.57
CA ILE A 115 18.18 12.68 -23.43
C ILE A 115 18.65 13.88 -24.23
N GLY A 116 19.36 14.83 -23.62
CA GLY A 116 19.89 16.01 -24.29
C GLY A 116 20.84 15.67 -25.43
N THR A 117 21.74 14.72 -25.19
CA THR A 117 22.71 14.27 -26.19
C THR A 117 22.01 13.60 -27.37
N ILE A 118 21.13 12.61 -27.12
CA ILE A 118 20.39 11.89 -28.15
C ILE A 118 19.47 12.82 -28.92
N ALA A 119 18.79 13.77 -28.24
CA ALA A 119 17.91 14.76 -28.88
C ALA A 119 18.65 15.63 -29.90
N LYS A 120 19.84 16.14 -29.51
CA LYS A 120 20.66 16.98 -30.40
C LYS A 120 21.27 16.21 -31.57
N GLU A 121 21.58 14.95 -31.41
CA GLU A 121 22.06 14.07 -32.49
C GLU A 121 20.90 13.67 -33.43
N ALA A 122 19.73 13.35 -32.91
CA ALA A 122 18.55 13.01 -33.68
C ALA A 122 18.04 14.21 -34.49
N GLU A 123 18.10 15.44 -33.96
CA GLU A 123 17.78 16.68 -34.66
C GLU A 123 18.66 16.80 -35.90
N LYS A 124 19.98 16.60 -35.76
CA LYS A 124 20.92 16.62 -36.90
C LYS A 124 20.62 15.55 -37.95
N ALA A 125 20.06 14.43 -37.53
CA ALA A 125 19.60 13.34 -38.39
C ALA A 125 18.22 13.59 -39.04
N GLY A 126 17.58 14.75 -38.79
CA GLY A 126 16.31 15.17 -39.40
C GLY A 126 15.07 14.63 -38.70
N PHE A 127 15.12 14.34 -37.41
CA PHE A 127 13.98 13.94 -36.60
C PHE A 127 13.25 15.14 -35.97
N GLU A 128 11.95 15.00 -35.76
CA GLU A 128 11.22 15.75 -34.75
C GLU A 128 11.34 14.98 -33.41
N VAL A 129 11.87 15.65 -32.40
CA VAL A 129 12.14 15.03 -31.09
C VAL A 129 11.20 15.59 -30.04
N PHE A 130 10.56 14.70 -29.29
CA PHE A 130 9.68 15.03 -28.20
C PHE A 130 10.24 14.46 -26.88
N MET A 131 10.62 15.34 -25.96
CA MET A 131 11.12 14.97 -24.64
C MET A 131 9.97 14.91 -23.65
N LEU A 132 9.56 13.71 -23.25
CA LEU A 132 8.47 13.50 -22.29
C LEU A 132 8.98 13.65 -20.85
N THR A 133 8.81 14.84 -20.31
CA THR A 133 9.21 15.20 -18.96
C THR A 133 8.39 16.39 -18.43
N PRO A 134 8.05 16.46 -17.14
CA PRO A 134 7.52 17.66 -16.49
C PRO A 134 8.62 18.67 -16.13
N ASP A 135 9.91 18.29 -16.17
CA ASP A 135 11.02 19.07 -15.68
C ASP A 135 11.27 20.32 -16.54
N LYS A 136 11.40 21.48 -15.87
CA LYS A 136 11.61 22.79 -16.49
C LYS A 136 12.99 22.93 -17.15
N ASP A 137 13.98 22.18 -16.66
CA ASP A 137 15.38 22.32 -17.06
C ASP A 137 15.59 21.92 -18.52
N TYR A 138 14.75 21.03 -19.05
CA TYR A 138 14.74 20.66 -20.46
C TYR A 138 14.37 21.82 -21.41
N GLY A 139 13.87 22.94 -20.89
CA GLY A 139 13.61 24.15 -21.66
C GLY A 139 14.84 24.71 -22.34
N GLN A 140 16.07 24.44 -21.86
CA GLN A 140 17.32 24.81 -22.46
C GLN A 140 17.65 24.05 -23.77
N LEU A 141 17.01 22.90 -23.99
CA LEU A 141 17.28 21.98 -25.10
C LEU A 141 16.38 22.19 -26.32
N VAL A 142 15.25 22.89 -26.17
CA VAL A 142 14.26 23.04 -27.24
C VAL A 142 14.83 23.78 -28.49
N SER A 143 14.26 23.45 -29.64
CA SER A 143 14.59 24.07 -30.91
C SER A 143 13.37 24.00 -31.83
N ASP A 144 13.54 24.36 -33.10
CA ASP A 144 12.48 24.24 -34.12
C ASP A 144 12.08 22.79 -34.38
N HIS A 145 12.91 21.81 -33.95
CA HIS A 145 12.68 20.35 -34.11
C HIS A 145 12.76 19.57 -32.82
N ILE A 146 13.08 20.20 -31.66
CA ILE A 146 13.09 19.56 -30.36
C ILE A 146 12.06 20.24 -29.44
N PHE A 147 11.12 19.47 -28.94
CA PHE A 147 10.00 19.95 -28.13
C PHE A 147 9.96 19.26 -26.78
N MET A 148 9.59 19.99 -25.72
CA MET A 148 9.14 19.37 -24.48
C MET A 148 7.71 18.88 -24.68
N TYR A 149 7.45 17.61 -24.32
CA TYR A 149 6.13 16.99 -24.30
C TYR A 149 5.71 16.82 -22.83
N ARG A 150 5.03 17.85 -22.32
CA ARG A 150 4.80 17.98 -20.88
C ARG A 150 3.41 17.47 -20.49
N PRO A 151 3.30 16.52 -19.51
CA PRO A 151 1.99 16.10 -19.02
C PRO A 151 1.31 17.24 -18.23
N LYS A 152 0.05 17.56 -18.56
CA LYS A 152 -0.75 18.57 -17.84
C LYS A 152 -1.37 18.00 -16.56
N HIS A 153 -1.60 18.85 -15.57
CA HIS A 153 -2.32 18.48 -14.35
C HIS A 153 -3.81 18.19 -14.62
N THR A 154 -4.39 18.86 -15.60
CA THR A 154 -5.81 18.69 -16.02
C THR A 154 -6.03 17.48 -16.93
N GLY A 155 -4.99 16.69 -17.20
CA GLY A 155 -4.99 15.59 -18.15
C GLY A 155 -4.57 16.04 -19.57
N GLY A 156 -4.01 15.10 -20.34
CA GLY A 156 -3.41 15.38 -21.66
C GLY A 156 -1.99 15.92 -21.55
N PHE A 157 -1.48 16.48 -22.66
CA PHE A 157 -0.11 16.95 -22.78
C PHE A 157 -0.07 18.37 -23.37
N GLU A 158 1.03 19.05 -23.11
CA GLU A 158 1.38 20.34 -23.66
C GLU A 158 2.70 20.18 -24.42
N ILE A 159 2.72 20.70 -25.66
CA ILE A 159 3.95 20.75 -26.47
C ILE A 159 4.53 22.14 -26.31
N MET A 160 5.78 22.18 -25.89
CA MET A 160 6.49 23.46 -25.69
C MET A 160 7.74 23.50 -26.56
N GLY A 161 7.73 24.36 -27.53
CA GLY A 161 8.91 24.75 -28.33
C GLY A 161 9.55 26.04 -27.82
N PRO A 162 10.47 26.63 -28.57
CA PRO A 162 11.18 27.85 -28.19
C PRO A 162 10.27 29.02 -27.80
N ASN A 163 9.15 29.20 -28.51
CA ASN A 163 8.24 30.33 -28.27
C ASN A 163 7.44 30.15 -26.97
N GLU A 164 6.96 28.94 -26.70
CA GLU A 164 6.22 28.60 -25.48
C GLU A 164 7.12 28.68 -24.25
N VAL A 165 8.39 28.23 -24.34
CA VAL A 165 9.38 28.34 -23.26
C VAL A 165 9.70 29.83 -22.98
N LYS A 166 9.95 30.64 -24.02
CA LYS A 166 10.16 32.10 -23.86
C LYS A 166 8.96 32.77 -23.17
N ALA A 167 7.77 32.47 -23.64
CA ALA A 167 6.55 33.10 -23.11
C ALA A 167 6.31 32.70 -21.64
N LYS A 168 6.57 31.40 -21.28
CA LYS A 168 6.36 30.88 -19.96
C LYS A 168 7.28 31.45 -18.89
N TYR A 169 8.56 31.60 -19.23
CA TYR A 169 9.58 32.11 -18.30
C TYR A 169 9.91 33.61 -18.52
N GLU A 170 9.15 34.29 -19.35
CA GLU A 170 9.34 35.74 -19.68
C GLU A 170 10.76 36.04 -20.15
N LEU A 171 11.41 35.13 -20.91
CA LEU A 171 12.76 35.26 -21.42
C LEU A 171 12.80 35.74 -22.87
N ASN A 172 13.92 36.34 -23.27
CA ASN A 172 14.15 36.78 -24.69
C ASN A 172 14.52 35.57 -25.57
N SER A 173 15.18 34.56 -25.03
CA SER A 173 15.57 33.31 -25.70
C SER A 173 15.36 32.11 -24.77
N HIS A 174 15.01 30.95 -25.31
CA HIS A 174 14.93 29.70 -24.56
C HIS A 174 16.29 29.25 -24.00
N GLU A 175 17.39 29.63 -24.64
CA GLU A 175 18.77 29.38 -24.18
C GLU A 175 19.07 30.04 -22.84
N GLN A 176 18.30 31.08 -22.46
CA GLN A 176 18.46 31.78 -21.18
C GLN A 176 17.92 30.98 -20.00
N VAL A 177 17.26 29.81 -20.20
CA VAL A 177 16.76 28.97 -19.12
C VAL A 177 17.89 28.50 -18.20
N VAL A 178 19.03 28.11 -18.76
CA VAL A 178 20.21 27.72 -17.94
C VAL A 178 20.79 28.91 -17.18
N ASP A 179 20.79 30.10 -17.77
CA ASP A 179 21.24 31.33 -17.12
C ASP A 179 20.26 31.75 -15.99
N LEU A 180 18.95 31.56 -16.21
CA LEU A 180 17.94 31.79 -15.19
C LEU A 180 18.21 30.93 -13.97
N LEU A 181 18.41 29.62 -14.16
CA LEU A 181 18.73 28.67 -13.10
C LEU A 181 20.08 28.97 -12.42
N GLY A 182 21.08 29.39 -13.19
CA GLY A 182 22.37 29.80 -12.66
C GLY A 182 22.31 31.02 -11.75
N LEU A 183 21.37 31.96 -12.01
CA LEU A 183 21.18 33.16 -11.20
C LEU A 183 20.29 32.90 -9.97
N MET A 184 19.11 32.26 -10.15
CA MET A 184 18.16 32.07 -9.07
C MET A 184 18.45 30.83 -8.22
N GLY A 185 19.27 29.90 -8.74
CA GLY A 185 19.46 28.59 -8.13
C GLY A 185 18.28 27.64 -8.37
N ASP A 186 18.41 26.42 -7.85
CA ASP A 186 17.32 25.44 -7.79
C ASP A 186 17.33 24.71 -6.44
N ALA A 187 16.31 24.98 -5.63
CA ALA A 187 16.17 24.35 -4.33
C ALA A 187 15.93 22.83 -4.40
N SER A 188 15.34 22.34 -5.50
CA SER A 188 15.08 20.91 -5.68
C SER A 188 16.35 20.10 -5.90
N ASP A 189 17.37 20.72 -6.52
CA ASP A 189 18.65 20.11 -6.83
C ASP A 189 19.79 20.66 -5.96
N ASN A 190 19.44 21.53 -5.01
CA ASN A 190 20.38 22.22 -4.13
C ASN A 190 21.45 23.01 -4.91
N ILE A 191 21.03 23.65 -6.02
CA ILE A 191 21.87 24.55 -6.79
C ILE A 191 21.78 25.92 -6.12
N PRO A 192 22.93 26.50 -5.65
CA PRO A 192 22.88 27.65 -4.76
C PRO A 192 22.39 28.94 -5.40
N GLY A 193 22.66 29.17 -6.69
CA GLY A 193 22.35 30.43 -7.36
C GLY A 193 23.12 31.64 -6.77
N CYS A 194 22.62 32.85 -7.00
CA CYS A 194 23.09 34.08 -6.37
C CYS A 194 22.21 34.37 -5.13
N PRO A 195 22.76 34.39 -3.90
CA PRO A 195 21.99 34.65 -2.69
C PRO A 195 21.21 35.97 -2.74
N GLY A 196 19.86 35.85 -2.58
CA GLY A 196 18.95 36.99 -2.63
C GLY A 196 18.62 37.50 -4.05
N VAL A 197 18.87 36.70 -5.08
CA VAL A 197 18.37 36.86 -6.47
C VAL A 197 17.32 35.76 -6.72
N GLY A 198 16.06 36.11 -6.64
CA GLY A 198 14.96 35.22 -7.01
C GLY A 198 14.56 35.35 -8.47
N GLU A 199 13.64 34.53 -8.94
CA GLU A 199 13.20 34.40 -10.33
C GLU A 199 12.89 35.74 -11.00
N LYS A 200 12.05 36.58 -10.39
CA LYS A 200 11.70 37.89 -10.96
C LYS A 200 12.91 38.82 -11.18
N THR A 201 13.90 38.73 -10.30
CA THR A 201 15.14 39.56 -10.43
C THR A 201 16.04 38.95 -11.49
N ALA A 202 16.18 37.63 -11.52
CA ALA A 202 16.98 36.93 -12.54
C ALA A 202 16.41 37.15 -13.94
N VAL A 203 15.10 37.07 -14.13
CA VAL A 203 14.42 37.37 -15.41
C VAL A 203 14.73 38.79 -15.87
N LYS A 204 14.59 39.81 -15.01
CA LYS A 204 14.91 41.20 -15.35
C LYS A 204 16.37 41.40 -15.78
N LEU A 205 17.29 40.74 -15.03
CA LEU A 205 18.72 40.81 -15.38
C LEU A 205 18.98 40.18 -16.75
N LEU A 206 18.35 39.05 -17.06
CA LEU A 206 18.52 38.38 -18.35
C LEU A 206 17.84 39.11 -19.49
N GLN A 207 16.73 39.77 -19.25
CA GLN A 207 16.10 40.66 -20.25
C GLN A 207 16.97 41.87 -20.58
N GLU A 208 17.69 42.44 -19.59
CA GLU A 208 18.55 43.63 -19.75
C GLU A 208 19.94 43.28 -20.28
N PHE A 209 20.56 42.20 -19.73
CA PHE A 209 21.98 41.90 -20.05
C PHE A 209 22.14 40.76 -21.07
N GLY A 210 21.08 39.97 -21.33
CA GLY A 210 21.04 38.91 -22.31
C GLY A 210 21.59 37.56 -21.82
N SER A 211 22.67 37.54 -21.02
CA SER A 211 23.28 36.34 -20.48
C SER A 211 24.04 36.60 -19.18
N ILE A 212 24.34 35.54 -18.42
CA ILE A 212 25.20 35.60 -17.22
C ILE A 212 26.58 36.20 -17.61
N ASN A 213 27.18 35.78 -18.70
CA ASN A 213 28.49 36.29 -19.11
C ASN A 213 28.44 37.80 -19.33
N SER A 214 27.46 38.26 -20.10
CA SER A 214 27.28 39.70 -20.35
C SER A 214 26.98 40.50 -19.09
N LEU A 215 26.18 39.94 -18.18
CA LEU A 215 25.89 40.52 -16.88
C LEU A 215 27.17 40.67 -16.04
N LEU A 216 27.97 39.61 -15.94
CA LEU A 216 29.21 39.60 -15.17
C LEU A 216 30.31 40.52 -15.75
N ASP A 217 30.31 40.79 -17.05
CA ASP A 217 31.23 41.72 -17.72
C ASP A 217 30.77 43.18 -17.59
N ARG A 218 29.45 43.39 -17.35
CA ARG A 218 28.81 44.70 -17.30
C ARG A 218 28.29 45.07 -15.89
N THR A 219 28.84 44.49 -14.85
CA THR A 219 28.41 44.77 -13.46
C THR A 219 28.48 46.24 -13.08
N ALA A 220 29.33 47.06 -13.76
CA ALA A 220 29.41 48.50 -13.57
C ALA A 220 28.09 49.23 -13.82
N GLU A 221 27.19 48.70 -14.64
CA GLU A 221 25.87 49.25 -14.95
C GLU A 221 24.85 48.99 -13.83
N LEU A 222 25.09 48.01 -12.98
CA LEU A 222 24.24 47.70 -11.80
C LEU A 222 24.45 48.76 -10.70
N LYS A 223 23.39 48.96 -9.89
CA LYS A 223 23.40 49.93 -8.77
C LYS A 223 23.07 49.28 -7.44
N GLY A 224 23.62 49.87 -6.37
CA GLY A 224 23.26 49.51 -4.99
C GLY A 224 23.60 48.07 -4.63
N ALA A 225 22.83 47.50 -3.72
CA ALA A 225 23.06 46.17 -3.15
C ALA A 225 23.07 45.02 -4.19
N LEU A 226 22.36 45.18 -5.30
CA LEU A 226 22.34 44.18 -6.37
C LEU A 226 23.71 44.06 -7.07
N LYS A 227 24.40 45.20 -7.31
CA LYS A 227 25.76 45.19 -7.84
C LYS A 227 26.70 44.39 -6.93
N THR A 228 26.72 44.73 -5.67
CA THR A 228 27.57 44.05 -4.66
C THR A 228 27.31 42.55 -4.63
N LYS A 229 26.03 42.14 -4.60
CA LYS A 229 25.65 40.73 -4.61
C LYS A 229 26.17 39.97 -5.84
N ILE A 230 26.02 40.53 -7.04
CA ILE A 230 26.47 39.87 -8.26
C ILE A 230 28.00 39.80 -8.32
N GLU A 231 28.70 40.84 -7.89
CA GLU A 231 30.17 40.90 -7.90
C GLU A 231 30.77 39.94 -6.85
N GLU A 232 30.25 39.90 -5.62
CA GLU A 232 30.71 39.01 -4.54
C GLU A 232 30.43 37.54 -4.84
N ASN A 233 29.36 37.20 -5.57
CA ASN A 233 28.97 35.82 -5.85
C ASN A 233 29.29 35.41 -7.30
N ARG A 234 30.20 36.04 -7.98
CA ARG A 234 30.56 35.77 -9.39
C ARG A 234 30.88 34.29 -9.64
N GLU A 235 31.75 33.72 -8.83
CA GLU A 235 32.16 32.32 -8.98
C GLU A 235 31.00 31.36 -8.67
N LEU A 236 30.20 31.67 -7.68
CA LEU A 236 29.03 30.87 -7.29
C LEU A 236 27.95 30.84 -8.40
N ILE A 237 27.73 31.99 -9.08
CA ILE A 237 26.81 32.07 -10.22
C ILE A 237 27.30 31.23 -11.40
N ILE A 238 28.60 31.29 -11.71
CA ILE A 238 29.20 30.48 -12.79
C ILE A 238 29.12 28.99 -12.44
N PHE A 239 29.38 28.65 -11.19
CA PHE A 239 29.31 27.29 -10.71
C PHE A 239 27.85 26.78 -10.72
N SER A 240 26.89 27.57 -10.30
CA SER A 240 25.46 27.22 -10.35
C SER A 240 24.97 26.99 -11.76
N ARG A 241 25.42 27.85 -12.71
CA ARG A 241 25.15 27.63 -14.13
C ARG A 241 25.73 26.31 -14.63
N PHE A 242 26.97 25.97 -14.23
CA PHE A 242 27.60 24.69 -14.59
C PHE A 242 26.75 23.50 -14.09
N LEU A 243 26.26 23.54 -12.86
CA LEU A 243 25.42 22.50 -12.28
C LEU A 243 24.04 22.37 -13.00
N ALA A 244 23.44 23.50 -13.42
CA ALA A 244 22.17 23.57 -14.12
C ALA A 244 22.27 23.19 -15.60
N THR A 245 23.47 23.15 -16.18
CA THR A 245 23.67 22.86 -17.60
C THR A 245 23.50 21.38 -17.89
N ILE A 246 22.55 21.06 -18.78
CA ILE A 246 22.41 19.70 -19.30
C ILE A 246 23.52 19.43 -20.31
N ARG A 247 24.30 18.37 -20.11
CA ARG A 247 25.37 17.94 -21.01
C ARG A 247 24.79 17.32 -22.27
N ILE A 248 25.38 17.65 -23.40
CA ILE A 248 24.99 17.14 -24.74
C ILE A 248 26.12 16.40 -25.43
N ASP A 249 27.11 15.97 -24.63
CA ASP A 249 28.33 15.29 -25.07
C ASP A 249 28.59 14.00 -24.25
N VAL A 250 27.50 13.36 -23.80
CA VAL A 250 27.54 12.06 -23.11
C VAL A 250 28.12 11.01 -24.05
N PRO A 251 28.95 10.06 -23.56
CA PRO A 251 29.56 9.02 -24.40
C PRO A 251 28.52 7.94 -24.80
N ILE A 252 27.49 8.36 -25.49
CA ILE A 252 26.42 7.56 -26.09
C ILE A 252 26.20 8.05 -27.52
N SER A 253 26.02 7.14 -28.46
CA SER A 253 25.77 7.51 -29.87
C SER A 253 24.30 7.32 -30.23
N PHE A 254 23.77 8.21 -31.04
CA PHE A 254 22.47 8.05 -31.67
C PHE A 254 22.53 6.94 -32.73
N ASP A 255 21.87 5.81 -32.44
CA ASP A 255 21.68 4.74 -33.42
C ASP A 255 20.19 4.67 -33.77
N GLU A 256 19.83 5.19 -34.93
CA GLU A 256 18.46 5.24 -35.44
C GLU A 256 17.77 3.87 -35.39
N LYS A 257 18.48 2.81 -35.80
CA LYS A 257 17.89 1.47 -35.87
C LYS A 257 17.57 0.89 -34.51
N SER A 258 18.39 1.16 -33.50
CA SER A 258 18.16 0.68 -32.14
C SER A 258 17.00 1.36 -31.44
N LEU A 259 16.59 2.55 -31.91
CA LEU A 259 15.49 3.35 -31.35
C LEU A 259 14.18 3.17 -32.12
N GLU A 260 14.16 2.42 -33.24
CA GLU A 260 12.95 2.18 -34.00
C GLU A 260 11.91 1.43 -33.17
N LEU A 261 10.66 1.89 -33.20
CA LEU A 261 9.58 1.24 -32.44
C LEU A 261 9.19 -0.08 -33.08
N GLU A 262 9.57 -1.17 -32.45
CA GLU A 262 9.21 -2.52 -32.87
C GLU A 262 7.87 -3.00 -32.27
N PRO A 263 7.22 -4.01 -32.86
CA PRO A 263 6.06 -4.65 -32.27
C PRO A 263 6.37 -5.21 -30.88
N ARG A 264 5.50 -4.96 -29.92
CA ARG A 264 5.64 -5.43 -28.54
C ARG A 264 5.58 -6.94 -28.41
N ASN A 265 6.26 -7.50 -27.43
CA ASN A 265 6.18 -8.92 -27.06
C ASN A 265 4.87 -9.19 -26.27
N GLU A 266 3.78 -9.50 -26.97
CA GLU A 266 2.45 -9.67 -26.36
C GLU A 266 2.36 -10.79 -25.33
N PRO A 267 2.98 -11.99 -25.50
CA PRO A 267 3.00 -13.03 -24.47
C PRO A 267 3.66 -12.56 -23.16
N GLU A 268 4.82 -11.93 -23.24
CA GLU A 268 5.57 -11.44 -22.08
C GLU A 268 4.84 -10.28 -21.37
N LEU A 269 4.29 -9.33 -22.13
CA LEU A 269 3.47 -8.26 -21.58
C LEU A 269 2.21 -8.79 -20.88
N ARG A 270 1.58 -9.80 -21.45
CA ARG A 270 0.40 -10.43 -20.82
C ARG A 270 0.79 -11.05 -19.48
N ALA A 271 1.87 -11.81 -19.44
CA ALA A 271 2.37 -12.43 -18.20
C ALA A 271 2.68 -11.38 -17.12
N LEU A 272 3.39 -10.30 -17.48
CA LEU A 272 3.70 -9.20 -16.54
C LEU A 272 2.44 -8.46 -16.06
N PHE A 273 1.47 -8.20 -16.95
CA PHE A 273 0.22 -7.54 -16.55
C PHE A 273 -0.66 -8.43 -15.68
N ASP A 274 -0.68 -9.75 -15.93
CA ASP A 274 -1.42 -10.70 -15.09
C ASP A 274 -0.75 -10.81 -13.71
N GLU A 275 0.56 -10.82 -13.64
CA GLU A 275 1.31 -10.78 -12.39
C GLU A 275 1.04 -9.50 -11.57
N LEU A 276 0.98 -8.36 -12.21
CA LEU A 276 0.67 -7.06 -11.61
C LEU A 276 -0.84 -6.87 -11.34
N GLU A 277 -1.68 -7.83 -11.76
CA GLU A 277 -3.15 -7.77 -11.70
C GLU A 277 -3.76 -6.61 -12.51
N PHE A 278 -3.10 -6.22 -13.59
CA PHE A 278 -3.58 -5.20 -14.52
C PHE A 278 -4.58 -5.77 -15.53
N ARG A 279 -5.67 -6.37 -15.03
CA ARG A 279 -6.67 -7.12 -15.81
C ARG A 279 -7.18 -6.38 -17.05
N THR A 280 -7.39 -5.06 -16.94
CA THR A 280 -7.85 -4.23 -18.07
C THR A 280 -6.79 -4.01 -19.13
N MET A 281 -5.51 -4.01 -18.78
CA MET A 281 -4.39 -3.93 -19.72
C MET A 281 -4.14 -5.27 -20.36
N SER A 282 -4.10 -6.36 -19.59
CA SER A 282 -3.97 -7.73 -20.08
C SER A 282 -5.08 -8.09 -21.10
N ALA A 283 -6.32 -7.72 -20.83
CA ALA A 283 -7.46 -7.96 -21.73
C ALA A 283 -7.40 -7.18 -23.07
N LYS A 284 -6.56 -6.16 -23.17
CA LYS A 284 -6.33 -5.39 -24.40
C LYS A 284 -5.23 -5.96 -25.29
N ILE A 285 -4.41 -6.85 -24.77
CA ILE A 285 -3.34 -7.50 -25.53
C ILE A 285 -3.96 -8.46 -26.54
N GLY A 286 -3.51 -8.42 -27.80
CA GLY A 286 -4.02 -9.23 -28.91
C GLY A 286 -5.25 -8.65 -29.59
N LYS A 287 -5.73 -7.47 -29.19
CA LYS A 287 -6.72 -6.70 -29.97
C LYS A 287 -5.97 -5.69 -30.84
N PRO A 288 -6.20 -5.64 -32.16
CA PRO A 288 -5.60 -4.61 -32.98
C PRO A 288 -6.02 -3.23 -32.41
N PHE A 289 -5.08 -2.27 -32.44
CA PHE A 289 -5.42 -0.87 -32.20
C PHE A 289 -6.47 -0.48 -33.24
N THR A 290 -7.75 -0.52 -32.86
CA THR A 290 -8.83 -0.14 -33.76
C THR A 290 -8.64 1.34 -34.10
N SER A 291 -8.24 1.56 -35.34
CA SER A 291 -8.23 2.87 -35.98
C SER A 291 -9.63 3.47 -35.87
N LEU A 292 -9.71 4.70 -35.39
CA LEU A 292 -10.88 5.55 -35.61
C LEU A 292 -11.11 5.66 -37.13
N PRO A 293 -12.38 5.79 -37.57
CA PRO A 293 -12.69 5.95 -39.00
C PRO A 293 -11.95 7.15 -39.59
N PRO A 294 -11.52 7.08 -40.87
CA PRO A 294 -10.80 8.17 -41.48
C PRO A 294 -11.73 9.37 -41.76
N ASP A 295 -11.19 10.54 -41.46
CA ASP A 295 -11.48 11.85 -42.01
C ASP A 295 -12.94 12.34 -42.11
N GLN A 296 -13.24 13.35 -41.27
CA GLN A 296 -13.98 14.51 -41.69
C GLN A 296 -13.12 15.79 -41.55
N PRO A 297 -13.15 16.71 -42.51
CA PRO A 297 -12.18 17.80 -42.60
C PRO A 297 -12.41 18.90 -41.57
N VAL A 298 -11.32 19.34 -40.99
CA VAL A 298 -11.27 20.52 -40.11
C VAL A 298 -11.66 21.78 -40.92
N SER A 299 -12.79 22.36 -40.63
CA SER A 299 -13.14 23.70 -41.05
C SER A 299 -13.37 24.60 -39.85
N SER A 300 -12.57 25.64 -39.81
CA SER A 300 -12.75 26.96 -39.19
C SER A 300 -12.85 27.05 -37.67
N ILE A 301 -11.76 27.53 -37.12
CA ILE A 301 -11.60 28.17 -35.81
C ILE A 301 -12.57 29.36 -35.70
N ARG A 302 -13.48 29.32 -34.73
CA ARG A 302 -14.12 30.53 -34.20
C ARG A 302 -13.71 30.69 -32.73
N ASN A 303 -13.08 31.82 -32.48
CA ASN A 303 -12.73 32.35 -31.18
C ASN A 303 -13.92 32.41 -30.24
N VAL A 304 -13.83 31.69 -29.11
CA VAL A 304 -14.66 31.91 -27.92
C VAL A 304 -13.75 32.10 -26.73
N LYS A 305 -13.85 33.28 -26.10
CA LYS A 305 -13.12 33.64 -24.89
C LYS A 305 -13.51 32.71 -23.73
N PRO A 306 -12.59 32.23 -22.89
CA PRO A 306 -12.93 31.43 -21.71
C PRO A 306 -13.40 32.33 -20.58
N LYS A 307 -14.54 31.98 -19.96
CA LYS A 307 -14.91 32.42 -18.61
C LYS A 307 -14.31 31.45 -17.58
N PRO A 308 -13.86 31.96 -16.42
CA PRO A 308 -13.21 31.11 -15.42
C PRO A 308 -14.25 30.31 -14.64
N SER A 309 -14.12 28.98 -14.60
CA SER A 309 -14.82 28.11 -13.67
C SER A 309 -13.83 27.49 -12.70
N SER A 310 -13.93 27.88 -11.46
CA SER A 310 -13.24 27.32 -10.31
C SER A 310 -13.65 25.86 -10.11
N GLN A 311 -12.73 24.94 -10.37
CA GLN A 311 -12.80 23.57 -9.83
C GLN A 311 -11.39 23.12 -9.49
N MET A 312 -11.12 23.02 -8.18
CA MET A 312 -9.91 22.41 -7.65
C MET A 312 -9.88 20.93 -8.03
N SER A 313 -8.94 20.55 -8.89
CA SER A 313 -8.56 19.16 -9.09
C SER A 313 -7.61 18.73 -7.97
N LEU A 314 -7.44 17.42 -7.80
CA LEU A 314 -6.55 16.82 -6.79
C LEU A 314 -5.09 17.36 -6.86
N PHE A 315 -4.76 18.15 -7.88
CA PHE A 315 -3.43 18.69 -8.19
C PHE A 315 -3.30 20.21 -7.94
N ASP A 316 -4.40 20.94 -7.68
CA ASP A 316 -4.35 22.38 -7.39
C ASP A 316 -3.77 22.73 -6.00
N ALA A 317 -3.40 21.71 -5.21
CA ALA A 317 -2.79 21.90 -3.89
C ALA A 317 -1.27 22.17 -3.94
N PHE A 318 -0.65 22.17 -5.11
CA PHE A 318 0.81 22.27 -5.25
C PHE A 318 1.34 23.66 -5.67
N ASP A 319 0.47 24.59 -6.07
CA ASP A 319 0.90 25.85 -6.66
C ASP A 319 0.61 27.13 -5.84
N ASN A 320 0.21 27.04 -4.58
CA ASN A 320 0.01 28.25 -3.76
C ASN A 320 0.64 28.09 -2.36
N GLU A 321 1.89 28.43 -2.23
CA GLU A 321 2.45 29.03 -1.01
C GLU A 321 3.64 29.91 -1.42
N GLU A 322 3.36 31.22 -1.51
CA GLU A 322 4.38 32.23 -1.40
C GLU A 322 4.84 32.35 0.05
N SER A 323 6.11 32.25 0.20
CA SER A 323 7.03 32.63 1.26
C SER A 323 6.53 33.61 2.34
N ASP A 324 6.70 33.19 3.59
CA ASP A 324 7.17 34.08 4.67
C ASP A 324 8.32 33.40 5.40
N THR A 325 9.49 33.97 5.19
CA THR A 325 10.74 33.58 5.85
C THR A 325 10.79 34.20 7.24
N MET A 326 10.98 33.40 8.26
CA MET A 326 11.59 33.83 9.53
C MET A 326 12.72 32.86 9.89
N GLU A 327 13.93 33.39 9.82
CA GLU A 327 15.17 32.75 10.27
C GLU A 327 15.14 32.53 11.78
N LEU A 328 15.53 31.36 12.22
CA LEU A 328 16.07 31.11 13.55
C LEU A 328 17.15 30.01 13.45
N GLU A 329 18.38 30.48 13.59
CA GLU A 329 19.56 29.63 13.79
C GLU A 329 19.45 28.89 15.11
N THR A 330 19.66 27.59 15.12
CA THR A 330 20.25 26.89 16.27
C THR A 330 21.06 25.68 15.76
N GLU A 331 22.34 25.77 16.01
CA GLU A 331 23.28 24.66 15.95
C GLU A 331 22.89 23.58 16.97
N SER A 332 22.77 22.34 16.49
CA SER A 332 22.93 21.18 17.36
C SER A 332 23.58 20.03 16.61
N THR A 333 24.74 19.68 17.09
CA THR A 333 25.56 18.51 16.76
C THR A 333 24.76 17.23 16.88
N VAL A 334 24.62 16.50 15.78
CA VAL A 334 24.08 15.13 15.75
C VAL A 334 25.24 14.17 15.53
N GLU A 335 25.47 13.32 16.50
CA GLU A 335 26.39 12.20 16.43
C GLU A 335 25.91 11.17 15.39
N ASN A 336 26.90 10.66 14.69
CA ASN A 336 26.83 9.75 13.57
C ASN A 336 25.98 8.50 13.81
N VAL A 337 24.87 8.39 13.12
CA VAL A 337 24.31 7.09 12.71
C VAL A 337 24.96 6.74 11.37
N VAL A 338 25.78 5.69 11.37
CA VAL A 338 26.45 5.20 10.18
C VAL A 338 25.39 4.68 9.19
N PRO A 339 25.26 5.26 7.99
CA PRO A 339 24.44 4.68 6.95
C PRO A 339 25.13 3.41 6.44
N LEU A 340 24.43 2.30 6.38
CA LEU A 340 24.87 1.13 5.63
C LEU A 340 25.05 1.55 4.17
N GLU A 341 26.29 1.47 3.68
CA GLU A 341 26.64 1.77 2.29
C GLU A 341 25.86 0.87 1.33
N PRO A 342 25.43 1.36 0.16
CA PRO A 342 24.80 0.54 -0.85
C PRO A 342 25.82 -0.44 -1.44
N VAL A 343 25.57 -1.72 -1.23
CA VAL A 343 26.39 -2.81 -1.76
C VAL A 343 26.30 -2.83 -3.28
N SER A 344 27.45 -2.85 -3.92
CA SER A 344 27.66 -2.92 -5.37
C SER A 344 27.02 -4.17 -6.00
N SER A 345 26.56 -4.03 -7.23
CA SER A 345 26.00 -5.00 -8.16
C SER A 345 26.59 -6.41 -8.12
N GLY A 346 25.88 -7.32 -7.45
CA GLY A 346 26.14 -8.75 -7.50
C GLY A 346 25.56 -9.44 -6.28
N LEU A 347 24.24 -9.72 -6.27
CA LEU A 347 23.66 -10.65 -5.30
C LEU A 347 24.40 -11.98 -5.39
N ILE A 348 24.83 -12.49 -4.25
CA ILE A 348 25.35 -13.86 -4.16
C ILE A 348 24.17 -14.84 -4.25
N SER A 349 24.42 -16.01 -4.81
CA SER A 349 23.42 -17.08 -4.93
C SER A 349 24.03 -18.40 -4.51
N LEU A 350 23.24 -19.45 -4.49
CA LEU A 350 23.70 -20.80 -4.13
C LEU A 350 24.97 -21.23 -4.88
N VAL A 351 25.11 -20.86 -6.14
CA VAL A 351 26.27 -21.19 -6.96
C VAL A 351 27.58 -20.52 -6.47
N ASN A 352 27.44 -19.39 -5.76
CA ASN A 352 28.60 -18.57 -5.36
C ASN A 352 29.06 -18.80 -3.92
N ILE A 353 28.35 -19.62 -3.13
CA ILE A 353 28.70 -19.87 -1.73
C ILE A 353 28.96 -21.35 -1.46
N PRO A 354 29.94 -21.67 -0.55
CA PRO A 354 30.10 -23.02 -0.07
C PRO A 354 28.86 -23.46 0.72
N HIS A 355 28.25 -24.54 0.31
CA HIS A 355 27.10 -25.13 0.99
C HIS A 355 27.17 -26.66 0.99
N LYS A 356 26.39 -27.26 1.89
CA LYS A 356 26.28 -28.71 2.03
C LYS A 356 24.81 -29.05 2.25
N TYR A 357 24.07 -29.23 1.14
CA TYR A 357 22.68 -29.62 1.18
C TYR A 357 22.56 -31.13 0.94
N ILE A 358 21.86 -31.81 1.82
CA ILE A 358 21.92 -33.27 1.94
C ILE A 358 20.52 -33.85 1.80
N LEU A 359 20.35 -34.70 0.77
CA LEU A 359 19.15 -35.50 0.59
C LEU A 359 19.08 -36.65 1.60
N ILE A 360 17.97 -36.72 2.32
CA ILE A 360 17.65 -37.73 3.33
C ILE A 360 16.53 -38.63 2.80
N ASP A 361 16.90 -39.66 2.07
CA ASP A 361 16.04 -40.56 1.31
C ASP A 361 15.87 -41.95 1.95
N THR A 362 16.65 -42.28 2.99
CA THR A 362 16.62 -43.61 3.65
C THR A 362 16.34 -43.50 5.13
N LYS A 363 15.77 -44.55 5.71
CA LYS A 363 15.46 -44.64 7.14
C LYS A 363 16.69 -44.46 8.04
N ILE A 364 17.86 -44.97 7.58
CA ILE A 364 19.12 -44.82 8.35
C ILE A 364 19.54 -43.35 8.40
N LYS A 365 19.50 -42.65 7.26
CA LYS A 365 19.80 -41.21 7.22
C LYS A 365 18.80 -40.39 8.05
N ARG A 366 17.51 -40.76 8.04
CA ARG A 366 16.49 -40.07 8.87
C ARG A 366 16.78 -40.26 10.35
N SER A 367 17.09 -41.48 10.79
CA SER A 367 17.46 -41.77 12.19
C SER A 367 18.70 -40.99 12.64
N ASP A 368 19.71 -40.85 11.78
CA ASP A 368 20.93 -40.06 12.06
C ASP A 368 20.57 -38.57 12.16
N LEU A 369 19.77 -38.06 11.21
CA LEU A 369 19.33 -36.67 11.25
C LEU A 369 18.52 -36.38 12.53
N ILE A 370 17.55 -37.22 12.89
CA ILE A 370 16.74 -37.06 14.11
C ILE A 370 17.66 -37.02 15.35
N SER A 371 18.66 -37.87 15.43
CA SER A 371 19.61 -37.89 16.55
C SER A 371 20.39 -36.56 16.62
N ARG A 372 20.77 -35.97 15.49
CA ARG A 372 21.42 -34.67 15.42
C ARG A 372 20.49 -33.52 15.77
N LEU A 373 19.21 -33.57 15.38
CA LEU A 373 18.23 -32.55 15.71
C LEU A 373 18.00 -32.46 17.23
N PHE A 374 17.98 -33.57 17.92
CA PHE A 374 17.71 -33.65 19.38
C PHE A 374 18.79 -32.99 20.25
N ILE A 375 20.00 -32.82 19.75
CA ILE A 375 21.09 -32.16 20.49
C ILE A 375 21.18 -30.66 20.23
N GLN A 376 20.35 -30.13 19.33
CA GLN A 376 20.33 -28.70 19.02
C GLN A 376 19.45 -27.91 20.00
N LYS A 377 19.80 -26.61 20.17
CA LYS A 377 18.97 -25.67 20.93
C LYS A 377 17.87 -25.06 20.06
N SER A 378 18.16 -24.85 18.78
CA SER A 378 17.25 -24.29 17.80
C SER A 378 17.45 -24.95 16.44
N VAL A 379 16.36 -25.17 15.71
CA VAL A 379 16.36 -25.80 14.38
C VAL A 379 15.36 -25.05 13.50
N CYS A 380 15.80 -24.66 12.33
CA CYS A 380 14.91 -24.19 11.27
C CYS A 380 14.31 -25.40 10.55
N PHE A 381 13.02 -25.33 10.24
CA PHE A 381 12.33 -26.29 9.41
C PHE A 381 11.40 -25.58 8.43
N ASP A 382 11.11 -26.25 7.34
CA ASP A 382 10.16 -25.82 6.34
C ASP A 382 9.45 -27.03 5.72
N THR A 383 8.28 -26.86 5.11
CA THR A 383 7.50 -27.95 4.51
C THR A 383 7.21 -27.67 3.04
N GLU A 384 7.55 -28.64 2.19
CA GLU A 384 7.16 -28.64 0.79
C GLU A 384 5.84 -29.34 0.58
N THR A 385 4.95 -28.74 -0.21
CA THR A 385 3.57 -29.21 -0.40
C THR A 385 3.13 -29.18 -1.86
N THR A 386 2.11 -29.97 -2.20
CA THR A 386 1.52 -30.00 -3.56
C THR A 386 0.68 -28.75 -3.86
N GLY A 387 0.38 -27.90 -2.89
CA GLY A 387 -0.44 -26.70 -3.06
C GLY A 387 -0.61 -25.91 -1.79
N LEU A 388 -1.41 -24.84 -1.83
CA LEU A 388 -1.60 -23.91 -0.72
C LEU A 388 -2.87 -24.17 0.13
N ASP A 389 -3.76 -25.05 -0.33
CA ASP A 389 -4.95 -25.41 0.43
C ASP A 389 -4.59 -26.47 1.48
N MET A 390 -4.68 -26.10 2.75
CA MET A 390 -4.28 -26.99 3.85
C MET A 390 -5.05 -28.33 3.91
N PHE A 391 -6.25 -28.45 3.36
CA PHE A 391 -7.06 -29.66 3.39
C PHE A 391 -6.88 -30.52 2.15
N LEU A 392 -6.50 -29.93 1.02
CA LEU A 392 -6.38 -30.62 -0.26
C LEU A 392 -4.93 -30.93 -0.64
N SER A 393 -3.97 -30.30 0.03
CA SER A 393 -2.54 -30.48 -0.27
C SER A 393 -1.91 -31.57 0.57
N ASP A 394 -0.94 -32.27 -0.01
CA ASP A 394 -0.12 -33.26 0.66
C ASP A 394 1.30 -32.75 0.88
N LEU A 395 1.97 -33.23 1.91
CA LEU A 395 3.40 -33.00 2.12
C LEU A 395 4.22 -33.72 1.05
N VAL A 396 5.20 -33.04 0.49
CA VAL A 396 6.18 -33.56 -0.47
C VAL A 396 7.55 -33.77 0.19
N GLY A 397 7.88 -32.94 1.17
CA GLY A 397 9.13 -33.03 1.91
C GLY A 397 9.17 -32.19 3.16
N LEU A 398 10.21 -32.40 3.95
CA LEU A 398 10.57 -31.64 5.14
C LEU A 398 12.02 -31.19 5.01
N SER A 399 12.30 -29.91 5.20
CA SER A 399 13.68 -29.44 5.26
C SER A 399 14.07 -28.98 6.67
N PHE A 400 15.35 -29.12 6.99
CA PHE A 400 15.90 -28.78 8.30
C PHE A 400 17.27 -28.11 8.18
N CYS A 401 17.48 -27.03 8.98
CA CYS A 401 18.77 -26.38 9.14
C CYS A 401 19.03 -26.01 10.60
N TYR A 402 20.21 -26.34 11.11
CA TYR A 402 20.67 -25.94 12.45
C TYR A 402 22.08 -25.32 12.43
N LYS A 403 22.64 -25.16 11.24
CA LYS A 403 23.96 -24.56 11.03
C LYS A 403 24.00 -23.92 9.65
N ALA A 404 24.31 -22.64 9.59
CA ALA A 404 24.39 -21.91 8.34
C ALA A 404 25.30 -22.61 7.30
N GLY A 405 24.81 -22.76 6.08
CA GLY A 405 25.48 -23.47 4.98
C GLY A 405 25.39 -25.01 5.04
N GLU A 406 24.68 -25.59 6.00
CA GLU A 406 24.44 -27.04 6.10
C GLU A 406 22.95 -27.30 6.37
N ALA A 407 22.22 -27.84 5.39
CA ALA A 407 20.80 -28.13 5.49
C ALA A 407 20.45 -29.52 4.94
N TYR A 408 19.28 -30.01 5.29
CA TYR A 408 18.85 -31.38 5.04
C TYR A 408 17.46 -31.37 4.48
N TYR A 409 17.21 -32.10 3.40
CA TYR A 409 15.89 -32.31 2.83
C TYR A 409 15.47 -33.76 2.94
N VAL A 410 14.33 -34.01 3.57
CA VAL A 410 13.70 -35.32 3.72
C VAL A 410 12.61 -35.46 2.67
N SER A 411 12.83 -36.27 1.65
CA SER A 411 11.81 -36.53 0.62
C SER A 411 10.75 -37.48 1.16
N LEU A 412 9.47 -37.19 0.87
CA LEU A 412 8.34 -38.00 1.29
C LEU A 412 7.79 -38.83 0.12
N PRO A 413 7.30 -40.07 0.38
CA PRO A 413 6.58 -40.86 -0.62
C PRO A 413 5.31 -40.17 -1.12
N GLU A 414 4.89 -40.50 -2.36
CA GLU A 414 3.60 -40.01 -2.87
C GLU A 414 2.40 -40.63 -2.14
N ASN A 415 2.55 -41.89 -1.68
CA ASN A 415 1.52 -42.52 -0.88
C ASN A 415 1.36 -41.85 0.48
N LYS A 416 0.16 -41.34 0.76
CA LYS A 416 -0.12 -40.55 1.96
C LYS A 416 0.12 -41.29 3.27
N ASP A 417 -0.17 -42.61 3.31
CA ASP A 417 0.02 -43.41 4.51
C ASP A 417 1.51 -43.66 4.77
N GLU A 418 2.30 -43.95 3.73
CA GLU A 418 3.75 -44.09 3.84
C GLU A 418 4.42 -42.75 4.21
N ALA A 419 3.95 -41.64 3.60
CA ALA A 419 4.40 -40.30 3.96
C ALA A 419 4.14 -39.99 5.43
N LYS A 420 2.96 -40.35 5.92
CA LYS A 420 2.59 -40.19 7.32
C LYS A 420 3.50 -40.99 8.27
N GLU A 421 3.89 -42.20 7.90
CA GLU A 421 4.85 -43.00 8.70
C GLU A 421 6.20 -42.27 8.78
N VAL A 422 6.71 -41.74 7.68
CA VAL A 422 7.97 -41.00 7.65
C VAL A 422 7.88 -39.70 8.48
N VAL A 423 6.83 -38.93 8.32
CA VAL A 423 6.59 -37.69 9.10
C VAL A 423 6.51 -37.98 10.59
N HIS A 424 5.88 -39.10 10.97
CA HIS A 424 5.77 -39.54 12.38
C HIS A 424 7.13 -39.95 13.00
N GLU A 425 8.15 -40.31 12.21
CA GLU A 425 9.51 -40.50 12.75
C GLU A 425 10.05 -39.20 13.38
N PHE A 426 9.61 -38.00 12.88
CA PHE A 426 9.99 -36.68 13.39
C PHE A 426 9.03 -36.14 14.47
N LYS A 427 7.95 -36.81 14.80
CA LYS A 427 6.95 -36.35 15.76
C LYS A 427 7.57 -35.91 17.09
N ALA A 428 8.43 -36.74 17.66
CA ALA A 428 9.09 -36.47 18.95
C ALA A 428 9.97 -35.19 18.89
N PHE A 429 10.53 -34.85 17.72
CA PHE A 429 11.25 -33.61 17.52
C PHE A 429 10.31 -32.39 17.50
N PHE A 430 9.25 -32.42 16.69
CA PHE A 430 8.29 -31.34 16.60
C PHE A 430 7.57 -31.04 17.91
N GLU A 431 7.26 -32.09 18.68
CA GLU A 431 6.58 -31.99 19.98
C GLU A 431 7.52 -31.73 21.17
N ASN A 432 8.82 -31.54 20.93
CA ASN A 432 9.81 -31.26 21.98
C ASN A 432 9.79 -29.80 22.42
N ASP A 433 9.46 -29.55 23.69
CA ASP A 433 9.39 -28.19 24.25
C ASP A 433 10.75 -27.47 24.42
N ARG A 434 11.86 -28.23 24.42
CA ARG A 434 13.21 -27.71 24.71
C ARG A 434 13.91 -27.19 23.49
N ILE A 435 13.47 -27.54 22.29
CA ILE A 435 14.08 -27.16 21.02
C ILE A 435 13.24 -26.02 20.42
N GLU A 436 13.87 -24.88 20.19
CA GLU A 436 13.25 -23.79 19.45
C GLU A 436 13.09 -24.17 17.96
N LYS A 437 11.91 -23.98 17.39
CA LYS A 437 11.63 -24.18 15.97
C LYS A 437 11.58 -22.84 15.29
N ILE A 438 12.35 -22.71 14.21
CA ILE A 438 12.46 -21.53 13.38
C ILE A 438 11.80 -21.83 12.04
N GLY A 439 11.12 -20.88 11.45
CA GLY A 439 10.57 -20.99 10.09
C GLY A 439 10.17 -19.64 9.52
N GLN A 440 9.66 -19.68 8.31
CA GLN A 440 9.10 -18.53 7.58
C GLN A 440 7.61 -18.80 7.32
N ASN A 441 6.69 -18.03 7.90
CA ASN A 441 5.25 -18.28 7.83
C ASN A 441 4.85 -19.66 8.43
N ILE A 442 5.39 -19.94 9.62
CA ILE A 442 5.22 -21.23 10.36
C ILE A 442 3.74 -21.64 10.49
N LYS A 443 2.82 -20.68 10.43
CA LYS A 443 1.38 -20.98 10.52
C LYS A 443 0.93 -21.99 9.45
N PHE A 444 1.48 -21.87 8.24
CA PHE A 444 1.19 -22.79 7.14
C PHE A 444 1.74 -24.20 7.46
N ASP A 445 3.01 -24.30 7.86
CA ASP A 445 3.66 -25.56 8.22
C ASP A 445 2.98 -26.25 9.37
N LEU A 446 2.59 -25.48 10.41
CA LEU A 446 1.82 -25.97 11.54
C LEU A 446 0.48 -26.57 11.08
N SER A 447 -0.22 -25.91 10.16
CA SER A 447 -1.50 -26.40 9.62
C SER A 447 -1.31 -27.71 8.86
N MET A 448 -0.25 -27.80 8.06
CA MET A 448 0.09 -29.04 7.34
C MET A 448 0.46 -30.17 8.30
N LEU A 449 1.34 -29.93 9.28
CA LEU A 449 1.74 -30.92 10.27
C LEU A 449 0.56 -31.42 11.11
N THR A 450 -0.40 -30.55 11.42
CA THR A 450 -1.62 -30.90 12.17
C THR A 450 -2.44 -31.96 11.44
N GLN A 451 -2.51 -31.96 10.12
CA GLN A 451 -3.18 -33.02 9.36
C GLN A 451 -2.52 -34.38 9.51
N TYR A 452 -1.23 -34.42 9.76
CA TYR A 452 -0.48 -35.62 10.02
C TYR A 452 -0.49 -36.01 11.52
N GLY A 453 -1.27 -35.31 12.36
CA GLY A 453 -1.42 -35.58 13.80
C GLY A 453 -0.18 -35.18 14.62
N ILE A 454 0.56 -34.18 14.17
CA ILE A 454 1.75 -33.64 14.84
C ILE A 454 1.40 -32.29 15.45
N LYS A 455 1.80 -32.07 16.69
CA LYS A 455 1.73 -30.77 17.37
C LYS A 455 3.10 -30.08 17.30
N LEU A 456 3.09 -28.78 17.15
CA LEU A 456 4.32 -27.99 17.17
C LEU A 456 4.47 -27.34 18.55
N ASN A 457 5.35 -27.93 19.38
CA ASN A 457 5.58 -27.48 20.75
C ASN A 457 6.91 -26.70 20.88
N GLY A 458 7.08 -26.04 22.02
CA GLY A 458 8.26 -25.25 22.36
C GLY A 458 8.22 -23.82 21.83
N LYS A 459 9.35 -23.15 21.98
CA LYS A 459 9.54 -21.78 21.51
C LYS A 459 9.54 -21.78 19.99
N LEU A 460 8.85 -20.81 19.39
CA LEU A 460 8.77 -20.63 17.96
C LEU A 460 9.40 -19.29 17.57
N PHE A 461 10.00 -19.23 16.39
CA PHE A 461 10.54 -18.00 15.80
C PHE A 461 10.15 -17.95 14.33
N ASP A 462 9.19 -17.10 13.97
CA ASP A 462 8.77 -16.85 12.62
C ASP A 462 9.48 -15.60 12.06
N THR A 463 10.28 -15.75 11.01
CA THR A 463 11.06 -14.66 10.41
C THR A 463 10.19 -13.63 9.71
N MET A 464 9.04 -14.02 9.15
CA MET A 464 8.07 -13.11 8.53
C MET A 464 7.44 -12.19 9.58
N ILE A 465 7.01 -12.74 10.72
CA ILE A 465 6.40 -11.97 11.81
C ILE A 465 7.47 -11.12 12.51
N ALA A 466 8.69 -11.64 12.69
CA ALA A 466 9.80 -10.87 13.26
C ALA A 466 10.11 -9.62 12.44
N HIS A 467 10.24 -9.77 11.13
CA HIS A 467 10.50 -8.63 10.24
C HIS A 467 9.32 -7.67 10.19
N TYR A 468 8.07 -8.15 10.18
CA TYR A 468 6.89 -7.30 10.25
C TYR A 468 6.89 -6.39 11.49
N LEU A 469 7.33 -6.87 12.65
CA LEU A 469 7.42 -6.03 13.84
C LEU A 469 8.53 -4.97 13.75
N VAL A 470 9.62 -5.29 13.06
CA VAL A 470 10.77 -4.37 12.86
C VAL A 470 10.45 -3.33 11.79
N GLN A 471 9.85 -3.74 10.67
CA GLN A 471 9.59 -2.91 9.48
C GLN A 471 8.20 -3.18 8.90
N PRO A 472 7.10 -2.73 9.54
CA PRO A 472 5.74 -3.12 9.20
C PRO A 472 5.26 -2.64 7.82
N GLU A 473 5.92 -1.66 7.21
CA GLU A 473 5.56 -1.13 5.90
C GLU A 473 6.21 -1.88 4.73
N LEU A 474 7.19 -2.77 5.02
CA LEU A 474 7.94 -3.48 4.00
C LEU A 474 7.31 -4.83 3.66
N ARG A 475 7.90 -5.51 2.67
CA ARG A 475 7.56 -6.89 2.36
C ARG A 475 8.24 -7.84 3.34
N HIS A 476 7.60 -8.97 3.60
CA HIS A 476 8.08 -9.93 4.59
C HIS A 476 8.34 -11.31 3.99
N GLY A 477 8.29 -11.45 2.66
CA GLY A 477 8.63 -12.68 1.95
C GLY A 477 10.11 -13.01 2.08
N MET A 478 10.44 -14.31 2.14
CA MET A 478 11.80 -14.79 2.35
C MET A 478 12.80 -14.29 1.30
N ASP A 479 12.43 -14.32 0.02
CA ASP A 479 13.26 -13.83 -1.08
C ASP A 479 13.70 -12.38 -0.87
N TYR A 480 12.72 -11.52 -0.54
CA TYR A 480 12.98 -10.12 -0.23
C TYR A 480 13.88 -9.95 0.99
N LEU A 481 13.63 -10.72 2.06
CA LEU A 481 14.47 -10.68 3.27
C LEU A 481 15.90 -11.15 2.99
N ALA A 482 16.06 -12.19 2.17
CA ALA A 482 17.35 -12.67 1.74
C ALA A 482 18.15 -11.61 0.96
N GLU A 483 17.48 -10.89 0.06
CA GLU A 483 18.12 -9.81 -0.70
C GLU A 483 18.59 -8.67 0.20
N ILE A 484 17.73 -8.16 1.10
CA ILE A 484 18.06 -6.95 1.89
C ILE A 484 18.98 -7.22 3.09
N TYR A 485 18.88 -8.40 3.73
CA TYR A 485 19.65 -8.73 4.92
C TYR A 485 20.89 -9.59 4.64
N LEU A 486 20.85 -10.44 3.62
CA LEU A 486 21.93 -11.39 3.30
C LEU A 486 22.65 -11.06 1.99
N ASN A 487 22.18 -10.06 1.23
CA ASN A 487 22.64 -9.78 -0.15
C ASN A 487 22.61 -11.05 -1.01
N TYR A 488 21.56 -11.86 -0.85
CA TYR A 488 21.44 -13.20 -1.40
C TYR A 488 20.18 -13.34 -2.23
N ARG A 489 20.32 -13.92 -3.43
CA ARG A 489 19.22 -14.29 -4.31
C ARG A 489 18.91 -15.76 -4.14
N THR A 490 17.70 -16.08 -3.70
CA THR A 490 17.18 -17.44 -3.53
C THR A 490 16.79 -18.06 -4.87
N ILE A 491 16.64 -19.37 -4.89
CA ILE A 491 15.98 -20.09 -5.98
C ILE A 491 14.47 -19.80 -5.87
N HIS A 492 13.86 -19.29 -6.94
CA HIS A 492 12.42 -19.03 -6.92
C HIS A 492 11.62 -20.30 -7.25
N PHE A 493 10.43 -20.45 -6.64
CA PHE A 493 9.55 -21.59 -6.90
C PHE A 493 9.21 -21.75 -8.40
N GLU A 494 9.00 -20.63 -9.10
CA GLU A 494 8.74 -20.61 -10.53
C GLU A 494 9.93 -21.10 -11.37
N ASP A 495 11.15 -21.07 -10.85
CA ASP A 495 12.34 -21.62 -11.52
C ASP A 495 12.32 -23.16 -11.52
N LEU A 496 11.60 -23.79 -10.55
CA LEU A 496 11.43 -25.25 -10.49
C LEU A 496 10.27 -25.76 -11.32
N VAL A 497 9.09 -25.12 -11.18
CA VAL A 497 7.82 -25.66 -11.71
C VAL A 497 7.26 -24.82 -12.86
N GLY A 498 7.96 -23.75 -13.26
CA GLY A 498 7.49 -22.82 -14.28
C GLY A 498 6.50 -21.76 -13.76
N ALA A 499 6.21 -20.77 -14.59
CA ALA A 499 5.35 -19.66 -14.22
C ALA A 499 3.93 -20.12 -13.83
N LYS A 500 3.35 -19.41 -12.85
CA LYS A 500 2.01 -19.69 -12.33
C LYS A 500 0.95 -19.69 -13.44
N GLY A 501 0.21 -20.78 -13.60
CA GLY A 501 -0.83 -20.92 -14.60
C GLY A 501 -1.20 -22.37 -14.84
N LYS A 502 -2.05 -22.62 -15.87
CA LYS A 502 -2.51 -23.98 -16.24
C LYS A 502 -1.38 -24.94 -16.64
N ASN A 503 -0.22 -24.42 -17.00
CA ASN A 503 0.94 -25.20 -17.47
C ASN A 503 2.03 -25.31 -16.38
N GLN A 504 1.78 -24.85 -15.14
CA GLN A 504 2.71 -25.02 -14.04
C GLN A 504 2.83 -26.52 -13.72
N ALA A 505 4.06 -27.00 -13.64
CA ALA A 505 4.33 -28.41 -13.33
C ALA A 505 4.01 -28.72 -11.86
N ASP A 506 3.70 -29.97 -11.57
CA ASP A 506 3.60 -30.44 -10.20
C ASP A 506 5.01 -30.49 -9.58
N ILE A 507 5.15 -30.02 -8.35
CA ILE A 507 6.42 -30.02 -7.60
C ILE A 507 7.01 -31.44 -7.50
N ARG A 508 6.18 -32.48 -7.44
CA ARG A 508 6.61 -33.89 -7.44
C ARG A 508 7.27 -34.32 -8.74
N SER A 509 7.07 -33.59 -9.84
CA SER A 509 7.72 -33.86 -11.13
C SER A 509 9.10 -33.25 -11.25
N VAL A 510 9.53 -32.44 -10.28
CA VAL A 510 10.85 -31.79 -10.24
C VAL A 510 11.92 -32.84 -9.90
N ASP A 511 13.07 -32.74 -10.56
CA ASP A 511 14.22 -33.60 -10.21
C ASP A 511 14.57 -33.44 -8.75
N LEU A 512 14.72 -34.58 -8.04
CA LEU A 512 14.87 -34.63 -6.59
C LEU A 512 16.09 -33.85 -6.07
N LYS A 513 17.14 -33.70 -6.90
CA LYS A 513 18.33 -32.92 -6.55
C LYS A 513 18.01 -31.41 -6.53
N TYR A 514 17.31 -30.94 -7.56
CA TYR A 514 16.92 -29.52 -7.62
C TYR A 514 15.91 -29.18 -6.53
N LEU A 515 14.98 -30.08 -6.22
CA LEU A 515 14.03 -29.91 -5.13
C LEU A 515 14.77 -29.92 -3.77
N CYS A 516 15.80 -30.77 -3.61
CA CYS A 516 16.64 -30.77 -2.42
C CYS A 516 17.41 -29.46 -2.26
N ASP A 517 17.98 -28.92 -3.34
CA ASP A 517 18.72 -27.67 -3.31
C ASP A 517 17.81 -26.50 -2.95
N TYR A 518 16.60 -26.44 -3.52
CA TYR A 518 15.58 -25.43 -3.20
C TYR A 518 15.12 -25.50 -1.74
N ALA A 519 14.57 -26.63 -1.30
CA ALA A 519 14.01 -26.77 0.02
C ALA A 519 15.06 -26.64 1.16
N ALA A 520 16.28 -27.10 0.92
CA ALA A 520 17.40 -26.95 1.87
C ALA A 520 17.89 -25.49 1.92
N GLU A 521 17.86 -24.76 0.79
CA GLU A 521 18.16 -23.33 0.73
C GLU A 521 17.17 -22.54 1.58
N ASP A 522 15.86 -22.82 1.47
CA ASP A 522 14.81 -22.13 2.22
C ASP A 522 15.01 -22.25 3.72
N ALA A 523 15.36 -23.45 4.20
CA ALA A 523 15.68 -23.68 5.61
C ALA A 523 16.98 -22.98 6.04
N ASP A 524 18.03 -22.96 5.21
CA ASP A 524 19.31 -22.30 5.52
C ASP A 524 19.20 -20.78 5.53
N VAL A 525 18.53 -20.21 4.54
CA VAL A 525 18.28 -18.76 4.44
C VAL A 525 17.46 -18.30 5.64
N THR A 526 16.38 -18.99 5.96
CA THR A 526 15.52 -18.69 7.11
C THR A 526 16.29 -18.79 8.43
N PHE A 527 17.17 -19.79 8.59
CA PHE A 527 18.04 -19.91 9.76
C PHE A 527 19.01 -18.72 9.90
N ARG A 528 19.58 -18.24 8.81
CA ARG A 528 20.46 -17.05 8.81
C ARG A 528 19.69 -15.78 9.11
N LEU A 529 18.50 -15.60 8.52
CA LEU A 529 17.62 -14.45 8.76
C LEU A 529 17.25 -14.34 10.23
N LYS A 530 16.94 -15.46 10.89
CA LYS A 530 16.65 -15.48 12.34
C LYS A 530 17.74 -14.83 13.16
N GLN A 531 19.02 -15.08 12.86
CA GLN A 531 20.13 -14.54 13.64
C GLN A 531 20.25 -13.02 13.56
N ILE A 532 19.78 -12.42 12.46
CA ILE A 532 19.75 -10.98 12.26
C ILE A 532 18.50 -10.39 12.89
N LEU A 533 17.33 -10.95 12.56
CA LEU A 533 16.06 -10.43 13.01
C LEU A 533 15.87 -10.52 14.53
N GLU A 534 16.42 -11.55 15.18
CA GLU A 534 16.41 -11.63 16.65
C GLU A 534 17.17 -10.46 17.30
N LYS A 535 18.30 -10.05 16.73
CA LYS A 535 19.04 -8.86 17.19
C LYS A 535 18.25 -7.58 16.96
N GLU A 536 17.59 -7.49 15.82
CA GLU A 536 16.71 -6.34 15.50
C GLU A 536 15.53 -6.24 16.48
N LEU A 537 14.90 -7.36 16.83
CA LEU A 537 13.84 -7.39 17.83
C LEU A 537 14.35 -6.90 19.20
N ILE A 538 15.52 -7.36 19.63
CA ILE A 538 16.15 -6.93 20.89
C ILE A 538 16.48 -5.45 20.86
N THR A 539 17.13 -4.97 19.80
CA THR A 539 17.53 -3.57 19.64
C THR A 539 16.32 -2.62 19.66
N ASN A 540 15.21 -3.07 19.12
CA ASN A 540 13.97 -2.30 19.05
C ASN A 540 13.04 -2.51 20.25
N ASN A 541 13.40 -3.32 21.24
CA ASN A 541 12.57 -3.67 22.42
C ASN A 541 11.23 -4.35 22.02
N LEU A 542 11.22 -5.18 20.98
CA LEU A 542 10.03 -5.85 20.43
C LEU A 542 9.89 -7.31 20.88
N GLU A 543 10.84 -7.85 21.69
CA GLU A 543 10.86 -9.25 22.10
C GLU A 543 9.57 -9.68 22.82
N LYS A 544 9.08 -8.87 23.75
CA LYS A 544 7.83 -9.18 24.48
C LYS A 544 6.64 -9.22 23.54
N LEU A 545 6.53 -8.25 22.65
CA LEU A 545 5.45 -8.23 21.64
C LEU A 545 5.51 -9.47 20.75
N PHE A 546 6.71 -9.85 20.34
CA PHE A 546 6.93 -11.02 19.49
C PHE A 546 6.60 -12.33 20.21
N TYR A 547 7.24 -12.60 21.37
CA TYR A 547 7.12 -13.90 22.03
C TYR A 547 5.87 -14.07 22.89
N ASP A 548 5.36 -12.97 23.48
CA ASP A 548 4.23 -13.05 24.41
C ASP A 548 2.88 -12.86 23.70
N ILE A 549 2.87 -12.26 22.49
CA ILE A 549 1.64 -11.94 21.77
C ILE A 549 1.62 -12.60 20.38
N GLU A 550 2.54 -12.23 19.48
CA GLU A 550 2.42 -12.63 18.07
C GLU A 550 2.67 -14.13 17.84
N MET A 551 3.67 -14.71 18.50
CA MET A 551 3.95 -16.15 18.35
C MET A 551 2.85 -17.05 18.94
N PRO A 552 2.33 -16.80 20.17
CA PRO A 552 1.17 -17.52 20.66
C PRO A 552 -0.07 -17.34 19.80
N LEU A 553 -0.33 -16.11 19.32
CA LEU A 553 -1.47 -15.80 18.46
C LEU A 553 -1.43 -16.61 17.16
N MET A 554 -0.26 -16.80 16.56
CA MET A 554 -0.11 -17.59 15.33
C MET A 554 -0.71 -18.98 15.48
N LYS A 555 -0.51 -19.64 16.65
CA LYS A 555 -1.12 -20.95 16.96
C LYS A 555 -2.65 -20.87 17.08
N VAL A 556 -3.16 -19.80 17.71
CA VAL A 556 -4.61 -19.57 17.83
C VAL A 556 -5.23 -19.40 16.43
N LEU A 557 -4.61 -18.60 15.58
CA LEU A 557 -5.08 -18.38 14.21
C LEU A 557 -5.07 -19.67 13.38
N ALA A 558 -4.02 -20.48 13.48
CA ALA A 558 -3.97 -21.80 12.84
C ALA A 558 -5.14 -22.70 13.30
N THR A 559 -5.45 -22.69 14.60
CA THR A 559 -6.59 -23.42 15.15
C THR A 559 -7.92 -22.90 14.64
N MET A 560 -8.11 -21.59 14.57
CA MET A 560 -9.32 -20.96 14.04
C MET A 560 -9.51 -21.27 12.54
N GLU A 561 -8.46 -21.14 11.75
CA GLU A 561 -8.46 -21.44 10.32
C GLU A 561 -8.81 -22.94 10.09
N HIS A 562 -8.26 -23.83 10.88
CA HIS A 562 -8.58 -25.26 10.82
C HIS A 562 -10.01 -25.56 11.28
N THR A 563 -10.53 -24.85 12.28
CA THR A 563 -11.89 -24.99 12.79
C THR A 563 -12.93 -24.59 11.74
N GLY A 564 -12.72 -23.44 11.07
CA GLY A 564 -13.67 -22.89 10.12
C GLY A 564 -15.02 -22.52 10.72
N VAL A 565 -15.89 -21.97 9.90
CA VAL A 565 -17.25 -21.58 10.29
C VAL A 565 -18.28 -22.27 9.40
N ARG A 566 -19.39 -22.69 9.99
CA ARG A 566 -20.48 -23.36 9.28
C ARG A 566 -21.44 -22.34 8.69
N LEU A 567 -21.94 -22.63 7.48
CA LEU A 567 -22.95 -21.81 6.81
C LEU A 567 -24.26 -22.58 6.62
N ASP A 568 -25.37 -21.89 6.77
CA ASP A 568 -26.67 -22.32 6.31
C ASP A 568 -26.82 -21.99 4.83
N THR A 569 -26.48 -22.96 3.98
CA THR A 569 -26.54 -22.81 2.54
C THR A 569 -27.96 -22.70 1.99
N GLU A 570 -28.95 -23.27 2.68
CA GLU A 570 -30.35 -23.18 2.28
C GLU A 570 -30.89 -21.77 2.54
N ALA A 571 -30.58 -21.17 3.67
CA ALA A 571 -30.90 -19.78 3.96
C ALA A 571 -30.26 -18.82 2.94
N LEU A 572 -28.98 -19.03 2.57
CA LEU A 572 -28.30 -18.24 1.53
C LEU A 572 -28.97 -18.40 0.15
N ARG A 573 -29.37 -19.64 -0.22
CA ARG A 573 -30.06 -19.89 -1.49
C ARG A 573 -31.41 -19.15 -1.55
N GLN A 574 -32.19 -19.21 -0.45
CA GLN A 574 -33.46 -18.49 -0.36
C GLN A 574 -33.27 -16.97 -0.44
N SER A 575 -32.26 -16.45 0.26
CA SER A 575 -31.88 -15.04 0.18
C SER A 575 -31.46 -14.65 -1.24
N SER A 576 -30.70 -15.49 -1.95
CA SER A 576 -30.32 -15.26 -3.34
C SER A 576 -31.52 -15.14 -4.28
N GLU A 577 -32.52 -16.02 -4.14
CA GLU A 577 -33.74 -15.98 -4.94
C GLU A 577 -34.56 -14.72 -4.71
N ILE A 578 -34.75 -14.31 -3.45
CA ILE A 578 -35.47 -13.10 -3.07
C ILE A 578 -34.76 -11.87 -3.63
N LEU A 579 -33.47 -11.72 -3.34
CA LEU A 579 -32.70 -10.54 -3.72
C LEU A 579 -32.48 -10.45 -5.24
N THR A 580 -32.38 -11.59 -5.94
CA THR A 580 -32.37 -11.61 -7.40
C THR A 580 -33.68 -11.09 -7.96
N THR A 581 -34.80 -11.48 -7.37
CA THR A 581 -36.12 -10.98 -7.77
C THR A 581 -36.24 -9.48 -7.54
N ASP A 582 -35.80 -8.99 -6.36
CA ASP A 582 -35.80 -7.56 -6.05
C ASP A 582 -34.88 -6.77 -6.99
N MET A 583 -33.71 -7.31 -7.29
CA MET A 583 -32.77 -6.70 -8.25
C MET A 583 -33.37 -6.60 -9.66
N LEU A 584 -34.08 -7.62 -10.13
CA LEU A 584 -34.78 -7.59 -11.41
C LEU A 584 -35.94 -6.58 -11.43
N ASN A 585 -36.66 -6.43 -10.31
CA ASN A 585 -37.71 -5.41 -10.17
C ASN A 585 -37.12 -4.00 -10.19
N LEU A 586 -36.03 -3.77 -9.44
CA LEU A 586 -35.30 -2.51 -9.47
C LEU A 586 -34.78 -2.16 -10.87
N GLU A 587 -34.27 -3.13 -11.61
CA GLU A 587 -33.82 -2.94 -12.98
C GLU A 587 -34.94 -2.46 -13.89
N LYS A 588 -36.13 -3.06 -13.77
CA LYS A 588 -37.33 -2.60 -14.51
C LYS A 588 -37.75 -1.19 -14.12
N GLU A 589 -37.74 -0.86 -12.82
CA GLU A 589 -38.03 0.49 -12.32
C GLU A 589 -37.02 1.51 -12.87
N ILE A 590 -35.72 1.17 -12.85
CA ILE A 590 -34.64 2.01 -13.39
C ILE A 590 -34.85 2.24 -14.90
N HIS A 591 -35.16 1.20 -15.66
CA HIS A 591 -35.43 1.29 -17.10
C HIS A 591 -36.67 2.17 -17.36
N THR A 592 -37.73 2.03 -16.55
CA THR A 592 -38.93 2.87 -16.64
C THR A 592 -38.60 4.34 -16.38
N LEU A 593 -37.82 4.63 -15.35
CA LEU A 593 -37.38 5.99 -15.00
C LEU A 593 -36.43 6.60 -16.03
N ALA A 594 -35.62 5.75 -16.67
CA ALA A 594 -34.72 6.17 -17.74
C ALA A 594 -35.43 6.34 -19.12
N GLY A 595 -36.53 5.66 -19.32
CA GLY A 595 -37.20 5.54 -20.61
C GLY A 595 -36.51 4.65 -21.62
N TYR A 596 -35.53 3.85 -21.20
CA TYR A 596 -34.73 2.96 -22.05
C TYR A 596 -34.27 1.74 -21.28
N ASP A 597 -34.05 0.64 -22.00
CA ASP A 597 -33.33 -0.54 -21.49
C ASP A 597 -31.84 -0.34 -21.67
N PHE A 598 -31.07 -0.55 -20.60
CA PHE A 598 -29.61 -0.45 -20.61
C PHE A 598 -29.02 -1.34 -19.51
N ASN A 599 -27.73 -1.65 -19.59
CA ASN A 599 -27.07 -2.42 -18.57
C ASN A 599 -26.76 -1.54 -17.34
N VAL A 600 -27.58 -1.66 -16.29
CA VAL A 600 -27.44 -0.92 -15.02
C VAL A 600 -26.12 -1.21 -14.31
N SER A 601 -25.50 -2.39 -14.60
CA SER A 601 -24.20 -2.75 -14.09
C SER A 601 -23.03 -2.10 -14.83
N SER A 602 -23.28 -1.43 -15.96
CA SER A 602 -22.26 -0.75 -16.74
C SER A 602 -22.11 0.71 -16.30
N PRO A 603 -21.00 1.11 -15.64
CA PRO A 603 -20.78 2.50 -15.25
C PRO A 603 -20.85 3.49 -16.42
N MET A 604 -20.44 3.04 -17.62
CA MET A 604 -20.49 3.83 -18.84
C MET A 604 -21.93 4.14 -19.24
N GLN A 605 -22.79 3.10 -19.35
CA GLN A 605 -24.18 3.28 -19.75
C GLN A 605 -24.97 4.07 -18.71
N VAL A 606 -24.75 3.80 -17.41
CA VAL A 606 -25.33 4.59 -16.32
C VAL A 606 -24.92 6.06 -16.45
N GLY A 607 -23.66 6.35 -16.73
CA GLY A 607 -23.18 7.72 -16.93
C GLY A 607 -23.85 8.42 -18.11
N GLU A 608 -23.98 7.76 -19.25
CA GLU A 608 -24.70 8.28 -20.44
C GLU A 608 -26.16 8.60 -20.14
N ILE A 609 -26.87 7.70 -19.44
CA ILE A 609 -28.27 7.93 -19.06
C ILE A 609 -28.39 9.12 -18.10
N LEU A 610 -27.59 9.16 -17.03
CA LEU A 610 -27.75 10.19 -16.00
C LEU A 610 -27.32 11.59 -16.47
N PHE A 611 -26.22 11.68 -17.27
CA PHE A 611 -25.56 12.94 -17.55
C PHE A 611 -25.79 13.44 -18.99
N ASP A 612 -25.87 12.56 -19.99
CA ASP A 612 -26.12 12.98 -21.37
C ASP A 612 -27.63 13.05 -21.71
N ARG A 613 -28.44 12.10 -21.21
CA ARG A 613 -29.87 12.03 -21.53
C ARG A 613 -30.73 12.75 -20.50
N LEU A 614 -30.63 12.37 -19.22
CA LEU A 614 -31.42 12.98 -18.15
C LEU A 614 -30.84 14.32 -17.70
N LYS A 615 -29.60 14.64 -18.04
CA LYS A 615 -28.89 15.91 -17.75
C LYS A 615 -28.98 16.32 -16.29
N LEU A 616 -28.80 15.36 -15.38
CA LEU A 616 -28.97 15.57 -13.94
C LEU A 616 -27.86 16.43 -13.33
N ASP A 617 -26.69 16.52 -13.99
CA ASP A 617 -25.62 17.40 -13.57
C ASP A 617 -24.81 17.89 -14.77
N ASP A 618 -24.93 19.17 -15.12
CA ASP A 618 -24.19 19.81 -16.22
C ASP A 618 -22.68 19.89 -15.96
N LYS A 619 -22.26 19.65 -14.70
CA LYS A 619 -20.87 19.66 -14.23
C LYS A 619 -20.32 18.27 -13.93
N ALA A 620 -21.01 17.23 -14.40
CA ALA A 620 -20.61 15.86 -14.16
C ALA A 620 -19.17 15.59 -14.62
N ARG A 621 -18.35 15.06 -13.74
CA ARG A 621 -16.93 14.78 -14.02
C ARG A 621 -16.81 13.55 -14.89
N LYS A 622 -16.05 13.67 -15.98
CA LYS A 622 -15.61 12.53 -16.76
C LYS A 622 -14.29 12.00 -16.21
N THR A 623 -14.17 10.68 -16.17
CA THR A 623 -12.93 10.00 -15.84
C THR A 623 -11.88 10.26 -16.92
N LYS A 624 -10.62 9.90 -16.66
CA LYS A 624 -9.52 10.00 -17.66
C LYS A 624 -9.82 9.25 -18.97
N THR A 625 -10.71 8.25 -18.91
CA THR A 625 -11.18 7.48 -20.09
C THR A 625 -12.35 8.13 -20.82
N GLY A 626 -12.75 9.34 -20.44
CA GLY A 626 -13.86 10.08 -21.07
C GLY A 626 -15.26 9.63 -20.61
N GLN A 627 -15.37 8.65 -19.72
CA GLN A 627 -16.62 8.18 -19.13
C GLN A 627 -17.00 9.05 -17.93
N TYR A 628 -18.27 9.20 -17.67
CA TYR A 628 -18.74 9.86 -16.46
C TYR A 628 -18.38 9.02 -15.21
N SER A 629 -17.96 9.70 -14.15
CA SER A 629 -17.83 9.05 -12.85
C SER A 629 -19.22 8.78 -12.28
N THR A 630 -19.51 7.53 -11.99
CA THR A 630 -20.75 7.07 -11.35
C THR A 630 -20.44 6.35 -10.04
N SER A 631 -19.35 6.73 -9.35
CA SER A 631 -19.03 6.20 -8.02
C SER A 631 -20.13 6.58 -7.01
N GLU A 632 -20.22 5.81 -5.93
CA GLU A 632 -21.24 5.96 -4.88
C GLU A 632 -21.26 7.40 -4.35
N ASP A 633 -20.12 7.95 -3.98
CA ASP A 633 -19.96 9.32 -3.48
C ASP A 633 -20.34 10.41 -4.50
N VAL A 634 -20.27 10.14 -5.81
CA VAL A 634 -20.76 11.05 -6.85
C VAL A 634 -22.27 10.97 -6.97
N LEU A 635 -22.82 9.75 -6.95
CA LEU A 635 -24.26 9.54 -7.06
C LEU A 635 -25.02 10.04 -5.82
N GLU A 636 -24.50 9.81 -4.61
CA GLU A 636 -25.09 10.30 -3.37
C GLU A 636 -25.26 11.84 -3.37
N LYS A 637 -24.27 12.58 -3.86
CA LYS A 637 -24.33 14.07 -3.94
C LYS A 637 -25.46 14.59 -4.83
N ILE A 638 -25.92 13.80 -5.78
CA ILE A 638 -26.99 14.18 -6.71
C ILE A 638 -28.27 13.36 -6.50
N GLN A 639 -28.34 12.55 -5.44
CA GLN A 639 -29.45 11.64 -5.16
C GLN A 639 -30.81 12.36 -5.09
N SER A 640 -30.83 13.59 -4.55
CA SER A 640 -32.05 14.41 -4.45
C SER A 640 -32.54 14.93 -5.80
N LYS A 641 -31.77 14.87 -6.88
CA LYS A 641 -32.11 15.43 -8.17
C LYS A 641 -33.08 14.55 -8.98
N HIS A 642 -33.01 13.23 -8.81
CA HIS A 642 -33.89 12.30 -9.56
C HIS A 642 -34.01 10.94 -8.84
N PRO A 643 -35.21 10.33 -8.79
CA PRO A 643 -35.41 9.03 -8.10
C PRO A 643 -34.57 7.88 -8.64
N ILE A 644 -34.23 7.92 -9.93
CA ILE A 644 -33.40 6.88 -10.58
C ILE A 644 -32.07 6.64 -9.85
N ILE A 645 -31.49 7.68 -9.24
CA ILE A 645 -30.17 7.59 -8.59
C ILE A 645 -30.24 6.71 -7.35
N GLY A 646 -31.26 6.91 -6.50
CA GLY A 646 -31.48 6.05 -5.34
C GLY A 646 -31.66 4.58 -5.75
N LYS A 647 -32.41 4.34 -6.82
CA LYS A 647 -32.64 2.98 -7.35
C LYS A 647 -31.36 2.34 -7.92
N ILE A 648 -30.51 3.12 -8.59
CA ILE A 648 -29.19 2.62 -9.08
C ILE A 648 -28.26 2.28 -7.92
N LEU A 649 -28.22 3.10 -6.86
CA LEU A 649 -27.43 2.82 -5.66
C LEU A 649 -27.93 1.54 -4.97
N GLU A 650 -29.23 1.38 -4.80
CA GLU A 650 -29.87 0.19 -4.26
C GLU A 650 -29.55 -1.06 -5.09
N TYR A 651 -29.72 -1.00 -6.42
CA TYR A 651 -29.37 -2.09 -7.33
C TYR A 651 -27.90 -2.52 -7.22
N ARG A 652 -26.98 -1.55 -7.15
CA ARG A 652 -25.55 -1.83 -7.00
C ARG A 652 -25.21 -2.46 -5.67
N GLY A 653 -25.87 -2.00 -4.59
CA GLY A 653 -25.78 -2.58 -3.26
C GLY A 653 -26.17 -4.06 -3.28
N LEU A 654 -27.38 -4.36 -3.80
CA LEU A 654 -27.87 -5.73 -3.95
C LEU A 654 -26.94 -6.62 -4.77
N LYS A 655 -26.50 -6.10 -5.92
CA LYS A 655 -25.59 -6.85 -6.80
C LYS A 655 -24.26 -7.19 -6.15
N LYS A 656 -23.68 -6.24 -5.40
CA LYS A 656 -22.44 -6.45 -4.67
C LYS A 656 -22.61 -7.53 -3.59
N LEU A 657 -23.71 -7.48 -2.84
CA LEU A 657 -24.01 -8.45 -1.79
C LEU A 657 -24.23 -9.85 -2.35
N LEU A 658 -25.01 -9.98 -3.43
CA LEU A 658 -25.22 -11.24 -4.13
C LEU A 658 -23.88 -11.83 -4.62
N SER A 659 -23.14 -11.09 -5.45
CA SER A 659 -21.94 -11.61 -6.12
C SER A 659 -20.74 -11.83 -5.20
N THR A 660 -20.64 -11.06 -4.09
CA THR A 660 -19.47 -11.11 -3.20
C THR A 660 -19.67 -12.09 -2.04
N TYR A 661 -20.90 -12.22 -1.54
CA TYR A 661 -21.19 -13.00 -0.34
C TYR A 661 -22.20 -14.12 -0.58
N ILE A 662 -23.42 -13.81 -1.01
CA ILE A 662 -24.52 -14.77 -1.00
C ILE A 662 -24.26 -15.93 -1.95
N ASP A 663 -23.87 -15.64 -3.19
CA ASP A 663 -23.58 -16.65 -4.21
C ASP A 663 -22.14 -17.19 -4.12
N ALA A 664 -21.21 -16.39 -3.59
CA ALA A 664 -19.80 -16.76 -3.53
C ALA A 664 -19.46 -17.63 -2.31
N LEU A 665 -20.01 -17.34 -1.13
CA LEU A 665 -19.68 -18.08 0.10
C LEU A 665 -19.97 -19.58 0.04
N PRO A 666 -21.11 -20.04 -0.51
CA PRO A 666 -21.37 -21.48 -0.66
C PRO A 666 -20.33 -22.21 -1.52
N LEU A 667 -19.73 -21.55 -2.50
CA LEU A 667 -18.70 -22.11 -3.38
C LEU A 667 -17.35 -22.30 -2.67
N LEU A 668 -17.15 -21.63 -1.53
CA LEU A 668 -15.93 -21.69 -0.74
C LEU A 668 -16.02 -22.73 0.41
N ILE A 669 -17.12 -23.45 0.52
CA ILE A 669 -17.26 -24.51 1.52
C ILE A 669 -16.34 -25.65 1.15
N SER A 670 -15.43 -26.02 2.05
CA SER A 670 -14.55 -27.16 1.88
C SER A 670 -15.39 -28.47 1.80
N PRO A 671 -15.20 -29.30 0.77
CA PRO A 671 -15.89 -30.56 0.65
C PRO A 671 -15.49 -31.59 1.73
N ILE A 672 -14.36 -31.37 2.40
CA ILE A 672 -13.83 -32.23 3.46
C ILE A 672 -14.49 -31.92 4.80
N THR A 673 -14.59 -30.66 5.16
CA THR A 673 -15.05 -30.21 6.47
C THR A 673 -16.51 -29.75 6.49
N GLY A 674 -17.09 -29.40 5.33
CA GLY A 674 -18.40 -28.79 5.22
C GLY A 674 -18.47 -27.34 5.76
N LYS A 675 -17.32 -26.68 5.92
CA LYS A 675 -17.20 -25.34 6.50
C LYS A 675 -16.43 -24.40 5.56
N VAL A 676 -16.56 -23.12 5.81
CA VAL A 676 -15.72 -22.08 5.19
C VAL A 676 -14.50 -21.83 6.07
N HIS A 677 -13.34 -21.79 5.48
CA HIS A 677 -12.06 -21.55 6.12
C HIS A 677 -11.44 -20.28 5.53
N THR A 678 -11.34 -19.23 6.33
CA THR A 678 -10.61 -18.00 5.95
C THR A 678 -9.15 -18.10 6.36
N SER A 679 -8.28 -17.30 5.79
CA SER A 679 -6.90 -17.12 6.26
C SER A 679 -6.77 -15.79 6.97
N TYR A 680 -6.24 -15.78 8.20
CA TYR A 680 -5.92 -14.57 8.96
C TYR A 680 -4.45 -14.22 8.80
N ASN A 681 -4.16 -12.98 8.39
CA ASN A 681 -2.79 -12.51 8.19
C ASN A 681 -2.41 -11.51 9.28
N GLN A 682 -1.28 -11.77 9.96
CA GLN A 682 -0.71 -10.89 10.99
C GLN A 682 0.16 -9.77 10.41
N THR A 683 0.63 -9.90 9.17
CA THR A 683 1.72 -9.11 8.58
C THR A 683 1.27 -8.17 7.46
N VAL A 684 -0.04 -7.99 7.25
CA VAL A 684 -0.58 -7.16 6.15
C VAL A 684 -0.93 -5.75 6.62
N ALA A 685 -1.58 -5.63 7.77
CA ALA A 685 -2.03 -4.33 8.26
C ALA A 685 -0.96 -3.68 9.13
N VAL A 686 -0.40 -2.56 8.68
CA VAL A 686 0.63 -1.80 9.42
C VAL A 686 0.20 -1.30 10.80
N THR A 687 -1.11 -1.35 11.10
CA THR A 687 -1.67 -0.99 12.42
C THR A 687 -1.60 -2.13 13.44
N GLY A 688 -1.17 -3.31 13.08
CA GLY A 688 -1.23 -4.49 13.94
C GLY A 688 -2.56 -5.26 13.88
N ARG A 689 -3.58 -4.73 13.19
CA ARG A 689 -4.85 -5.47 13.01
C ARG A 689 -4.64 -6.72 12.16
N LEU A 690 -5.43 -7.75 12.41
CA LEU A 690 -5.52 -8.90 11.53
C LEU A 690 -6.25 -8.52 10.23
N SER A 691 -5.89 -9.14 9.13
CA SER A 691 -6.70 -9.14 7.91
C SER A 691 -7.19 -10.55 7.60
N SER A 692 -8.37 -10.66 7.00
CA SER A 692 -8.99 -11.93 6.61
C SER A 692 -9.06 -12.01 5.09
N THR A 693 -8.68 -13.16 4.53
CA THR A 693 -8.67 -13.37 3.07
C THR A 693 -9.18 -14.77 2.73
N ASN A 694 -9.77 -14.92 1.57
CA ASN A 694 -10.23 -16.18 0.97
C ASN A 694 -11.20 -17.00 1.85
N PRO A 695 -12.37 -16.45 2.28
CA PRO A 695 -12.92 -15.12 1.99
C PRO A 695 -12.57 -14.07 3.05
N ASN A 696 -12.73 -12.77 2.73
CA ASN A 696 -12.63 -11.72 3.73
C ASN A 696 -13.93 -11.64 4.56
N LEU A 697 -13.94 -12.27 5.73
CA LEU A 697 -15.08 -12.30 6.64
C LEU A 697 -15.25 -10.99 7.44
N GLN A 698 -14.21 -10.14 7.51
CA GLN A 698 -14.25 -8.88 8.25
C GLN A 698 -15.02 -7.77 7.54
N ASN A 699 -15.34 -7.95 6.26
CA ASN A 699 -16.06 -6.96 5.44
C ASN A 699 -17.55 -7.27 5.25
N ILE A 700 -18.10 -8.26 5.97
CA ILE A 700 -19.54 -8.59 5.91
C ILE A 700 -20.33 -7.44 6.56
N PRO A 701 -21.23 -6.78 5.82
CA PRO A 701 -21.91 -5.59 6.31
C PRO A 701 -22.86 -5.92 7.47
N ILE A 702 -23.08 -4.93 8.36
CA ILE A 702 -24.00 -5.04 9.50
C ILE A 702 -25.11 -3.96 9.47
N ARG A 703 -24.88 -2.86 8.73
CA ARG A 703 -25.77 -1.69 8.78
C ARG A 703 -27.04 -1.86 7.95
N ASP A 704 -26.97 -2.66 6.91
CA ASP A 704 -28.04 -2.88 5.95
C ASP A 704 -28.88 -4.11 6.35
N GLU A 705 -30.19 -4.08 6.12
CA GLU A 705 -31.06 -5.25 6.37
C GLU A 705 -30.56 -6.51 5.65
N ILE A 706 -30.02 -6.36 4.45
CA ILE A 706 -29.48 -7.48 3.67
C ILE A 706 -28.17 -7.99 4.27
N GLY A 707 -27.31 -7.11 4.78
CA GLY A 707 -26.11 -7.52 5.52
C GLY A 707 -26.44 -8.35 6.76
N LYS A 708 -27.54 -8.03 7.44
CA LYS A 708 -28.07 -8.81 8.55
C LYS A 708 -28.49 -10.21 8.11
N GLU A 709 -29.14 -10.35 6.95
CA GLU A 709 -29.50 -11.67 6.40
C GLU A 709 -28.26 -12.54 6.13
N ILE A 710 -27.17 -11.96 5.62
CA ILE A 710 -25.92 -12.70 5.45
C ILE A 710 -25.37 -13.20 6.79
N ARG A 711 -25.44 -12.38 7.85
CA ARG A 711 -24.98 -12.80 9.19
C ARG A 711 -25.83 -13.92 9.78
N LYS A 712 -27.12 -14.01 9.47
CA LYS A 712 -27.96 -15.13 9.87
C LYS A 712 -27.49 -16.48 9.32
N ALA A 713 -26.86 -16.46 8.14
CA ALA A 713 -26.36 -17.68 7.55
C ALA A 713 -25.11 -18.27 8.25
N PHE A 714 -24.45 -17.52 9.11
CA PHE A 714 -23.34 -18.03 9.92
C PHE A 714 -23.90 -18.69 11.18
N ILE A 715 -23.82 -20.01 11.22
CA ILE A 715 -24.44 -20.85 12.25
C ILE A 715 -23.40 -21.65 13.05
N PRO A 716 -23.67 -22.01 14.29
CA PRO A 716 -22.79 -22.84 15.10
C PRO A 716 -22.75 -24.31 14.63
N ASP A 717 -21.83 -25.07 15.17
CA ASP A 717 -21.80 -26.52 15.00
C ASP A 717 -23.07 -27.16 15.62
N ALA A 718 -23.45 -28.35 15.16
CA ALA A 718 -24.64 -29.04 15.65
C ALA A 718 -24.57 -29.28 17.16
N GLY A 719 -25.63 -28.91 17.88
CA GLY A 719 -25.71 -29.03 19.35
C GLY A 719 -24.98 -27.92 20.11
N SER A 720 -24.57 -26.87 19.41
CA SER A 720 -23.89 -25.69 19.94
C SER A 720 -24.72 -24.43 19.72
N LEU A 721 -24.38 -23.37 20.44
CA LEU A 721 -24.87 -22.02 20.23
C LEU A 721 -23.74 -21.16 19.69
N PHE A 722 -24.11 -20.07 18.99
CA PHE A 722 -23.19 -19.03 18.58
C PHE A 722 -23.03 -18.03 19.72
N LEU A 723 -21.78 -17.76 20.11
CA LEU A 723 -21.46 -16.73 21.10
C LEU A 723 -20.62 -15.67 20.40
N SER A 724 -21.07 -14.41 20.47
CA SER A 724 -20.32 -13.25 20.01
C SER A 724 -19.94 -12.36 21.18
N ALA A 725 -18.69 -11.92 21.23
CA ALA A 725 -18.18 -11.01 22.25
C ALA A 725 -17.48 -9.85 21.60
N ASP A 726 -17.98 -8.63 21.84
CA ASP A 726 -17.49 -7.38 21.24
C ASP A 726 -17.00 -6.40 22.31
N TYR A 727 -15.88 -5.72 22.04
CA TYR A 727 -15.40 -4.66 22.94
C TYR A 727 -16.24 -3.40 22.82
N SER A 728 -16.84 -2.99 23.93
CA SER A 728 -17.60 -1.73 24.00
C SER A 728 -16.67 -0.51 23.93
N GLN A 729 -16.63 0.14 22.76
CA GLN A 729 -15.96 1.43 22.52
C GLN A 729 -14.45 1.42 22.87
N ILE A 730 -13.73 0.36 22.55
CA ILE A 730 -12.34 0.14 22.94
C ILE A 730 -11.42 1.31 22.59
N GLU A 731 -11.54 1.91 21.39
CA GLU A 731 -10.67 3.00 20.94
C GLU A 731 -10.87 4.29 21.77
N LEU A 732 -12.11 4.57 22.21
CA LEU A 732 -12.40 5.70 23.09
C LEU A 732 -11.84 5.47 24.51
N ARG A 733 -11.89 4.23 25.01
CA ARG A 733 -11.32 3.85 26.31
C ARG A 733 -9.79 3.94 26.28
N ILE A 734 -9.17 3.54 25.18
CA ILE A 734 -7.72 3.71 24.96
C ILE A 734 -7.37 5.20 24.90
N MET A 735 -8.16 6.03 24.23
CA MET A 735 -7.96 7.48 24.20
C MET A 735 -8.05 8.09 25.62
N ALA A 736 -9.03 7.66 26.42
CA ALA A 736 -9.16 8.10 27.82
C ALA A 736 -7.92 7.72 28.64
N HIS A 737 -7.38 6.52 28.43
CA HIS A 737 -6.16 6.07 29.10
C HIS A 737 -4.92 6.87 28.66
N LEU A 738 -4.71 7.06 27.36
CA LEU A 738 -3.54 7.72 26.79
C LEU A 738 -3.52 9.22 27.08
N SER A 739 -4.67 9.88 26.94
CA SER A 739 -4.78 11.32 27.24
C SER A 739 -4.78 11.62 28.73
N GLY A 740 -5.28 10.68 29.57
CA GLY A 740 -5.51 10.90 30.99
C GLY A 740 -6.59 11.93 31.27
N ASP A 741 -7.46 12.27 30.29
CA ASP A 741 -8.50 13.27 30.46
C ASP A 741 -9.48 12.88 31.59
N ALA A 742 -9.60 13.75 32.57
CA ALA A 742 -10.39 13.48 33.76
C ALA A 742 -11.87 13.30 33.44
N ASN A 743 -12.43 14.14 32.56
CA ASN A 743 -13.85 14.08 32.21
C ASN A 743 -14.20 12.81 31.40
N MET A 744 -13.31 12.40 30.50
CA MET A 744 -13.50 11.19 29.72
C MET A 744 -13.34 9.94 30.60
N THR A 745 -12.34 9.94 31.48
CA THR A 745 -12.09 8.86 32.44
C THR A 745 -13.27 8.69 33.40
N GLU A 746 -13.75 9.78 34.00
CA GLU A 746 -14.90 9.76 34.89
C GLU A 746 -16.17 9.21 34.25
N ALA A 747 -16.44 9.60 33.00
CA ALA A 747 -17.58 9.11 32.25
C ALA A 747 -17.54 7.58 32.08
N PHE A 748 -16.39 7.01 31.75
CA PHE A 748 -16.21 5.56 31.61
C PHE A 748 -16.23 4.81 32.96
N VAL A 749 -15.62 5.34 34.00
CA VAL A 749 -15.62 4.73 35.33
C VAL A 749 -17.02 4.68 35.92
N ASN A 750 -17.82 5.72 35.68
CA ASN A 750 -19.23 5.78 36.12
C ASN A 750 -20.21 5.04 35.19
N GLY A 751 -19.72 4.33 34.17
CA GLY A 751 -20.57 3.56 33.25
C GLY A 751 -21.50 4.39 32.39
N LEU A 752 -21.20 5.70 32.18
CA LEU A 752 -22.02 6.56 31.35
C LEU A 752 -21.81 6.27 29.85
N ASP A 753 -22.86 6.38 29.06
CA ASP A 753 -22.71 6.40 27.59
C ASP A 753 -21.92 7.65 27.19
N ILE A 754 -20.68 7.42 26.74
CA ILE A 754 -19.73 8.48 26.39
C ILE A 754 -20.29 9.43 25.33
N HIS A 755 -21.12 8.96 24.40
CA HIS A 755 -21.72 9.79 23.35
C HIS A 755 -22.79 10.73 23.92
N THR A 756 -23.59 10.23 24.85
CA THR A 756 -24.56 11.04 25.60
C THR A 756 -23.85 12.01 26.52
N ALA A 757 -22.82 11.56 27.23
CA ALA A 757 -22.04 12.43 28.11
C ALA A 757 -21.34 13.55 27.34
N THR A 758 -20.78 13.25 26.18
CA THR A 758 -20.17 14.25 25.28
C THR A 758 -21.23 15.26 24.80
N ALA A 759 -22.38 14.78 24.32
CA ALA A 759 -23.48 15.65 23.88
C ALA A 759 -23.94 16.57 24.99
N ALA A 760 -24.23 16.04 26.18
CA ALA A 760 -24.66 16.82 27.34
C ALA A 760 -23.69 17.98 27.67
N LYS A 761 -22.38 17.68 27.64
CA LYS A 761 -21.34 18.68 27.93
C LYS A 761 -21.19 19.73 26.82
N ILE A 762 -21.19 19.30 25.53
CA ILE A 762 -21.08 20.22 24.38
C ILE A 762 -22.29 21.17 24.30
N TYR A 763 -23.49 20.62 24.43
CA TYR A 763 -24.75 21.41 24.37
C TYR A 763 -25.11 22.07 25.70
N LYS A 764 -24.35 21.78 26.78
CA LYS A 764 -24.56 22.31 28.14
C LYS A 764 -25.97 22.04 28.69
N ILE A 765 -26.42 20.80 28.52
CA ILE A 765 -27.74 20.33 28.97
C ILE A 765 -27.57 19.10 29.89
N PRO A 766 -28.57 18.79 30.73
CA PRO A 766 -28.60 17.55 31.51
C PRO A 766 -28.58 16.29 30.61
N LEU A 767 -28.06 15.18 31.13
CA LEU A 767 -27.97 13.92 30.40
C LEU A 767 -29.33 13.41 29.86
N ASN A 768 -30.39 13.59 30.63
CA ASN A 768 -31.74 13.18 30.30
C ASN A 768 -32.45 14.07 29.25
N GLU A 769 -31.85 15.19 28.88
CA GLU A 769 -32.35 16.10 27.84
C GLU A 769 -31.64 15.90 26.49
N VAL A 770 -30.64 15.01 26.45
CA VAL A 770 -29.88 14.70 25.21
C VAL A 770 -30.80 13.97 24.23
N THR A 771 -31.06 14.57 23.08
CA THR A 771 -31.83 13.95 22.01
C THR A 771 -31.02 12.91 21.24
N SER A 772 -31.72 12.00 20.56
CA SER A 772 -31.07 11.01 19.69
C SER A 772 -30.18 11.64 18.58
N ASP A 773 -30.59 12.80 18.05
CA ASP A 773 -29.82 13.54 17.05
C ASP A 773 -28.55 14.15 17.65
N MET A 774 -28.64 14.76 18.84
CA MET A 774 -27.45 15.27 19.56
C MET A 774 -26.46 14.13 19.88
N ARG A 775 -26.98 13.00 20.36
CA ARG A 775 -26.15 11.80 20.61
C ARG A 775 -25.51 11.30 19.33
N ARG A 776 -26.23 11.25 18.20
CA ARG A 776 -25.70 10.83 16.90
C ARG A 776 -24.60 11.78 16.43
N LYS A 777 -24.80 13.12 16.52
CA LYS A 777 -23.79 14.12 16.19
C LYS A 777 -22.54 13.96 17.06
N ALA A 778 -22.72 13.79 18.36
CA ALA A 778 -21.62 13.56 19.30
C ALA A 778 -20.89 12.24 19.03
N LYS A 779 -21.59 11.16 18.67
CA LYS A 779 -20.96 9.89 18.26
C LYS A 779 -20.07 10.09 17.04
N THR A 780 -20.55 10.80 16.03
CA THR A 780 -19.77 11.10 14.82
C THR A 780 -18.58 12.01 15.13
N ALA A 781 -18.75 12.99 16.02
CA ALA A 781 -17.65 13.85 16.47
C ALA A 781 -16.62 13.07 17.28
N ASN A 782 -17.01 12.23 18.24
CA ASN A 782 -16.12 11.44 19.08
C ASN A 782 -15.16 10.57 18.22
N PHE A 783 -15.72 9.80 17.29
CA PHE A 783 -14.90 8.97 16.39
C PHE A 783 -14.14 9.82 15.36
N GLY A 784 -14.82 10.82 14.77
CA GLY A 784 -14.21 11.66 13.75
C GLY A 784 -12.97 12.42 14.28
N ILE A 785 -13.05 12.99 15.47
CA ILE A 785 -11.96 13.75 16.08
C ILE A 785 -10.75 12.85 16.39
N ILE A 786 -10.97 11.64 16.92
CA ILE A 786 -9.91 10.67 17.16
C ILE A 786 -9.18 10.33 15.85
N TYR A 787 -9.91 10.26 14.74
CA TYR A 787 -9.34 10.02 13.41
C TYR A 787 -8.85 11.30 12.70
N GLY A 788 -8.79 12.44 13.42
CA GLY A 788 -8.28 13.70 12.89
C GLY A 788 -9.16 14.33 11.81
N ILE A 789 -10.49 14.23 11.95
CA ILE A 789 -11.43 14.82 10.99
C ILE A 789 -11.31 16.34 10.99
N SER A 790 -11.29 16.95 9.81
CA SER A 790 -11.35 18.40 9.65
C SER A 790 -12.77 18.94 9.84
N ILE A 791 -12.89 20.25 10.08
CA ILE A 791 -14.20 20.95 10.13
C ILE A 791 -15.01 20.68 8.85
N PHE A 792 -14.34 20.70 7.70
CA PHE A 792 -14.96 20.38 6.41
C PHE A 792 -15.48 18.93 6.36
N GLY A 793 -14.66 17.96 6.77
CA GLY A 793 -15.04 16.55 6.79
C GLY A 793 -16.19 16.24 7.75
N LEU A 794 -16.21 16.90 8.91
CA LEU A 794 -17.33 16.74 9.87
C LEU A 794 -18.63 17.38 9.37
N SER A 795 -18.53 18.56 8.75
CA SER A 795 -19.64 19.27 8.10
C SER A 795 -20.29 18.41 7.01
N ASP A 796 -19.46 17.84 6.14
CA ASP A 796 -19.90 16.98 5.02
C ASP A 796 -20.56 15.70 5.55
N ARG A 797 -19.93 15.01 6.51
CA ARG A 797 -20.41 13.75 7.07
C ARG A 797 -21.72 13.85 7.86
N LEU A 798 -21.94 14.99 8.53
CA LEU A 798 -23.16 15.24 9.30
C LEU A 798 -24.24 15.98 8.50
N GLY A 799 -23.92 16.51 7.31
CA GLY A 799 -24.81 17.36 6.53
C GLY A 799 -25.16 18.68 7.24
N ILE A 800 -24.21 19.24 8.04
CA ILE A 800 -24.43 20.46 8.83
C ILE A 800 -23.56 21.62 8.32
N PRO A 801 -23.90 22.88 8.62
CA PRO A 801 -23.07 24.04 8.30
C PRO A 801 -21.68 23.93 8.92
N ARG A 802 -20.64 24.47 8.24
CA ARG A 802 -19.26 24.49 8.75
C ARG A 802 -19.12 25.20 10.10
N ALA A 803 -19.95 26.21 10.37
CA ALA A 803 -19.96 26.90 11.65
C ALA A 803 -20.35 25.95 12.79
N GLU A 804 -21.42 25.15 12.59
CA GLU A 804 -21.90 24.16 13.56
C GLU A 804 -20.87 23.03 13.75
N ALA A 805 -20.25 22.55 12.66
CA ALA A 805 -19.18 21.56 12.74
C ALA A 805 -17.96 22.07 13.54
N LYS A 806 -17.62 23.35 13.38
CA LYS A 806 -16.58 24.00 14.17
C LYS A 806 -16.96 24.07 15.66
N GLU A 807 -18.18 24.50 15.98
CA GLU A 807 -18.68 24.56 17.35
C GLU A 807 -18.65 23.18 18.03
N LEU A 808 -18.98 22.11 17.31
CA LEU A 808 -18.88 20.74 17.82
C LEU A 808 -17.43 20.35 18.14
N ILE A 809 -16.48 20.66 17.26
CA ILE A 809 -15.05 20.35 17.48
C ILE A 809 -14.48 21.18 18.62
N ASP A 810 -14.76 22.48 18.63
CA ASP A 810 -14.27 23.38 19.68
C ASP A 810 -14.89 22.98 21.05
N GLY A 811 -16.19 22.67 21.07
CA GLY A 811 -16.89 22.17 22.25
C GLY A 811 -16.34 20.85 22.78
N TYR A 812 -15.95 19.95 21.87
CA TYR A 812 -15.31 18.70 22.22
C TYR A 812 -13.96 18.94 22.95
N PHE A 813 -13.10 19.78 22.39
CA PHE A 813 -11.80 20.07 23.01
C PHE A 813 -11.88 20.94 24.28
N ILE A 814 -12.93 21.73 24.42
CA ILE A 814 -13.23 22.40 25.71
C ILE A 814 -13.65 21.36 26.76
N THR A 815 -14.42 20.35 26.35
CA THR A 815 -14.90 19.28 27.22
C THR A 815 -13.77 18.32 27.61
N TYR A 816 -12.88 17.99 26.65
CA TYR A 816 -11.78 17.04 26.80
C TYR A 816 -10.42 17.70 26.46
N PRO A 817 -9.93 18.63 27.29
CA PRO A 817 -8.73 19.41 26.98
C PRO A 817 -7.46 18.55 26.90
N ASP A 818 -7.35 17.49 27.70
CA ASP A 818 -6.18 16.64 27.71
C ASP A 818 -6.13 15.70 26.48
N VAL A 819 -7.26 15.42 25.84
CA VAL A 819 -7.28 14.76 24.52
C VAL A 819 -6.56 15.61 23.48
N LYS A 820 -6.82 16.94 23.44
CA LYS A 820 -6.13 17.84 22.52
C LYS A 820 -4.61 17.88 22.79
N LYS A 821 -4.22 17.98 24.07
CA LYS A 821 -2.80 17.96 24.45
C LYS A 821 -2.11 16.66 24.04
N TYR A 822 -2.78 15.53 24.23
CA TYR A 822 -2.26 14.23 23.80
C TYR A 822 -2.06 14.15 22.27
N MET A 823 -3.04 14.62 21.49
CA MET A 823 -2.96 14.64 20.04
C MET A 823 -1.76 15.50 19.57
N ASP A 824 -1.62 16.72 20.11
CA ASP A 824 -0.53 17.61 19.75
C ASP A 824 0.84 17.03 20.16
N ALA A 825 0.92 16.43 21.36
CA ALA A 825 2.14 15.76 21.84
C ALA A 825 2.50 14.53 21.01
N SER A 826 1.51 13.76 20.51
CA SER A 826 1.73 12.61 19.64
C SER A 826 2.32 13.02 18.29
N ILE A 827 1.81 14.11 17.70
CA ILE A 827 2.35 14.68 16.46
C ILE A 827 3.79 15.18 16.70
N GLN A 828 4.03 15.90 17.79
CA GLN A 828 5.36 16.43 18.10
C GLN A 828 6.37 15.30 18.32
N ARG A 829 6.01 14.26 19.09
CA ARG A 829 6.86 13.09 19.29
C ARG A 829 7.15 12.37 17.96
N ALA A 830 6.13 12.24 17.10
CA ALA A 830 6.31 11.63 15.79
C ALA A 830 7.30 12.43 14.91
N LYS A 831 7.26 13.78 14.98
CA LYS A 831 8.22 14.64 14.27
C LYS A 831 9.65 14.48 14.77
N GLU A 832 9.84 14.24 16.05
CA GLU A 832 11.14 14.05 16.68
C GLU A 832 11.71 12.65 16.45
N MET A 833 10.86 11.62 16.59
CA MET A 833 11.28 10.22 16.57
C MET A 833 11.19 9.55 15.18
N GLY A 834 10.39 10.11 14.25
CA GLY A 834 10.10 9.50 12.97
C GLY A 834 9.10 8.34 13.03
N TYR A 835 8.61 7.97 14.21
CA TYR A 835 7.65 6.89 14.43
C TYR A 835 6.72 7.17 15.62
N VAL A 836 5.65 6.37 15.72
CA VAL A 836 4.79 6.27 16.90
C VAL A 836 4.72 4.84 17.38
N GLU A 837 4.29 4.62 18.62
CA GLU A 837 4.20 3.29 19.24
C GLU A 837 2.91 3.10 20.03
N THR A 838 2.46 1.83 20.11
CA THR A 838 1.34 1.40 20.94
C THR A 838 1.76 1.32 22.42
N LEU A 839 0.80 1.09 23.32
CA LEU A 839 1.08 0.82 24.74
C LEU A 839 2.01 -0.39 24.97
N LEU A 840 2.05 -1.32 24.01
CA LEU A 840 2.86 -2.54 24.10
C LEU A 840 4.13 -2.46 23.23
N GLY A 841 4.46 -1.26 22.71
CA GLY A 841 5.71 -1.00 22.02
C GLY A 841 5.70 -1.35 20.53
N ARG A 842 4.54 -1.69 19.92
CA ARG A 842 4.45 -1.84 18.46
C ARG A 842 4.72 -0.50 17.80
N LYS A 843 5.69 -0.48 16.89
CA LYS A 843 6.13 0.73 16.20
C LYS A 843 5.44 0.88 14.84
N ARG A 844 5.15 2.13 14.48
CA ARG A 844 4.77 2.53 13.13
C ARG A 844 5.61 3.71 12.69
N THR A 845 6.41 3.52 11.65
CA THR A 845 7.22 4.58 11.04
C THR A 845 6.33 5.59 10.31
N LEU A 846 6.72 6.85 10.32
CA LEU A 846 5.99 7.96 9.69
C LEU A 846 6.97 8.83 8.91
N PRO A 847 7.52 8.35 7.79
CA PRO A 847 8.55 9.06 7.03
C PRO A 847 8.09 10.44 6.55
N ASP A 848 6.80 10.59 6.30
CA ASP A 848 6.19 11.82 5.77
C ASP A 848 5.80 12.84 6.84
N ILE A 849 6.10 12.60 8.12
CA ILE A 849 5.64 13.45 9.22
C ILE A 849 6.23 14.87 9.17
N ASN A 850 7.42 15.02 8.57
CA ASN A 850 8.11 16.29 8.37
C ASN A 850 8.04 16.78 6.91
N SER A 851 7.17 16.20 6.07
CA SER A 851 7.01 16.58 4.67
C SER A 851 6.63 18.05 4.52
N GLN A 852 7.25 18.75 3.58
CA GLN A 852 6.91 20.13 3.23
C GLN A 852 5.51 20.22 2.61
N ASN A 853 5.01 19.12 2.03
CA ASN A 853 3.66 19.06 1.49
C ASN A 853 2.63 18.96 2.61
N GLY A 854 1.83 20.00 2.82
CA GLY A 854 0.81 20.07 3.87
C GLY A 854 -0.23 18.95 3.82
N VAL A 855 -0.53 18.40 2.65
CA VAL A 855 -1.50 17.30 2.49
C VAL A 855 -0.88 15.97 2.93
N VAL A 856 0.34 15.70 2.49
CA VAL A 856 1.13 14.51 2.86
C VAL A 856 1.40 14.53 4.35
N ARG A 857 1.93 15.65 4.85
CA ARG A 857 2.16 15.87 6.28
C ARG A 857 0.87 15.69 7.10
N GLY A 858 -0.25 16.28 6.68
CA GLY A 858 -1.53 16.15 7.38
C GLY A 858 -2.04 14.70 7.42
N PHE A 859 -1.72 13.87 6.42
CA PHE A 859 -2.00 12.43 6.46
C PHE A 859 -1.11 11.73 7.50
N ALA A 860 0.18 12.02 7.53
CA ALA A 860 1.12 11.48 8.52
C ALA A 860 0.76 11.93 9.95
N GLU A 861 0.35 13.19 10.15
CA GLU A 861 -0.11 13.70 11.44
C GLU A 861 -1.39 12.99 11.94
N ARG A 862 -2.33 12.68 11.05
CA ARG A 862 -3.49 11.84 11.42
C ARG A 862 -3.07 10.43 11.82
N ASN A 863 -2.12 9.84 11.10
CA ASN A 863 -1.58 8.54 11.46
C ASN A 863 -0.83 8.56 12.80
N ALA A 864 -0.15 9.66 13.13
CA ALA A 864 0.52 9.83 14.41
C ALA A 864 -0.45 9.77 15.61
N ILE A 865 -1.69 10.22 15.42
CA ILE A 865 -2.75 10.14 16.43
C ILE A 865 -3.41 8.75 16.45
N ASN A 866 -3.76 8.23 15.28
CA ASN A 866 -4.58 7.02 15.16
C ASN A 866 -3.82 5.72 15.41
N ALA A 867 -2.57 5.63 14.96
CA ALA A 867 -1.84 4.37 15.00
C ALA A 867 -1.60 3.85 16.44
N PRO A 868 -1.26 4.67 17.43
CA PRO A 868 -1.17 4.23 18.82
C PRO A 868 -2.49 3.66 19.37
N ILE A 869 -3.63 4.25 18.99
CA ILE A 869 -4.96 3.84 19.47
C ILE A 869 -5.38 2.53 18.81
N GLN A 870 -5.40 2.50 17.48
CA GLN A 870 -5.82 1.34 16.71
C GLN A 870 -4.89 0.14 16.93
N GLY A 871 -3.57 0.39 17.02
CA GLY A 871 -2.61 -0.66 17.27
C GLY A 871 -2.72 -1.22 18.70
N THR A 872 -2.99 -0.36 19.69
CA THR A 872 -3.24 -0.84 21.07
C THR A 872 -4.52 -1.66 21.14
N ALA A 873 -5.60 -1.26 20.44
CA ALA A 873 -6.82 -2.06 20.35
C ALA A 873 -6.55 -3.44 19.73
N ALA A 874 -5.76 -3.46 18.64
CA ALA A 874 -5.35 -4.72 18.01
C ALA A 874 -4.50 -5.60 18.93
N ASP A 875 -3.60 -5.02 19.71
CA ASP A 875 -2.78 -5.76 20.67
C ASP A 875 -3.64 -6.34 21.81
N ILE A 876 -4.63 -5.58 22.30
CA ILE A 876 -5.54 -6.01 23.37
C ILE A 876 -6.35 -7.23 22.93
N ILE A 877 -6.99 -7.18 21.74
CA ILE A 877 -7.78 -8.32 21.28
C ILE A 877 -6.92 -9.56 21.02
N LYS A 878 -5.68 -9.39 20.54
CA LYS A 878 -4.72 -10.48 20.36
C LYS A 878 -4.37 -11.16 21.68
N ILE A 879 -4.16 -10.38 22.73
CA ILE A 879 -3.92 -10.92 24.10
C ILE A 879 -5.14 -11.70 24.57
N ALA A 880 -6.34 -11.15 24.41
CA ALA A 880 -7.59 -11.82 24.78
C ALA A 880 -7.73 -13.14 24.03
N MET A 881 -7.52 -13.17 22.71
CA MET A 881 -7.58 -14.40 21.90
C MET A 881 -6.64 -15.49 22.43
N VAL A 882 -5.39 -15.13 22.73
CA VAL A 882 -4.40 -16.09 23.26
C VAL A 882 -4.82 -16.63 24.64
N ARG A 883 -5.28 -15.77 25.53
CA ARG A 883 -5.68 -16.17 26.90
C ARG A 883 -6.95 -17.02 26.89
N ILE A 884 -7.95 -16.66 26.09
CA ILE A 884 -9.19 -17.42 25.95
C ILE A 884 -8.88 -18.82 25.41
N GLN A 885 -8.08 -18.93 24.34
CA GLN A 885 -7.70 -20.21 23.77
C GLN A 885 -6.97 -21.10 24.78
N ASN A 886 -6.00 -20.54 25.51
CA ASN A 886 -5.27 -21.26 26.54
C ASN A 886 -6.18 -21.76 27.65
N ARG A 887 -7.20 -20.99 28.07
CA ARG A 887 -8.17 -21.42 29.10
C ARG A 887 -9.09 -22.50 28.58
N ILE A 888 -9.61 -22.38 27.37
CA ILE A 888 -10.44 -23.41 26.72
C ILE A 888 -9.68 -24.75 26.67
N GLU A 889 -8.41 -24.71 26.27
CA GLU A 889 -7.57 -25.92 26.22
C GLU A 889 -7.26 -26.49 27.61
N HIS A 890 -6.89 -25.61 28.57
CA HIS A 890 -6.54 -26.02 29.93
C HIS A 890 -7.75 -26.64 30.69
N GLU A 891 -8.93 -26.07 30.49
CA GLU A 891 -10.18 -26.56 31.09
C GLU A 891 -10.83 -27.71 30.30
N ASN A 892 -10.18 -28.16 29.19
CA ASN A 892 -10.63 -29.22 28.28
C ASN A 892 -12.06 -29.01 27.75
N LEU A 893 -12.42 -27.76 27.46
CA LEU A 893 -13.70 -27.38 26.88
C LEU A 893 -13.73 -27.68 25.37
N LYS A 894 -14.91 -28.00 24.83
CA LYS A 894 -15.15 -28.29 23.42
C LYS A 894 -15.47 -27.05 22.60
N ALA A 895 -15.73 -25.93 23.25
CA ALA A 895 -15.96 -24.63 22.61
C ALA A 895 -14.80 -24.29 21.69
N LYS A 896 -15.08 -23.59 20.57
CA LYS A 896 -14.07 -23.22 19.59
C LYS A 896 -14.25 -21.75 19.15
N MET A 897 -13.17 -21.01 19.10
CA MET A 897 -13.12 -19.69 18.46
C MET A 897 -13.14 -19.90 16.93
N THR A 898 -14.08 -19.28 16.24
CA THR A 898 -14.29 -19.47 14.79
C THR A 898 -13.94 -18.27 13.95
N MET A 899 -14.24 -17.07 14.44
CA MET A 899 -14.00 -15.82 13.69
C MET A 899 -13.53 -14.70 14.61
N GLN A 900 -12.72 -13.80 14.02
CA GLN A 900 -12.37 -12.50 14.58
C GLN A 900 -12.76 -11.43 13.55
N VAL A 901 -13.57 -10.46 13.95
CA VAL A 901 -14.08 -9.38 13.08
C VAL A 901 -13.92 -8.05 13.80
N HIS A 902 -12.93 -7.24 13.40
CA HIS A 902 -12.57 -5.95 14.04
C HIS A 902 -12.22 -6.10 15.54
N ASP A 903 -13.13 -5.77 16.44
CA ASP A 903 -13.04 -5.85 17.91
C ASP A 903 -13.95 -6.96 18.51
N GLU A 904 -14.50 -7.81 17.65
CA GLU A 904 -15.42 -8.90 17.96
C GLU A 904 -14.75 -10.27 17.83
N LEU A 905 -15.01 -11.17 18.79
CA LEU A 905 -14.64 -12.58 18.78
C LEU A 905 -15.87 -13.47 18.74
N ASN A 906 -15.87 -14.46 17.86
CA ASN A 906 -17.00 -15.34 17.62
C ASN A 906 -16.65 -16.80 17.91
N PHE A 907 -17.56 -17.50 18.54
CA PHE A 907 -17.36 -18.88 19.01
C PHE A 907 -18.55 -19.77 18.64
N THR A 908 -18.25 -21.05 18.46
CA THR A 908 -19.24 -22.14 18.54
C THR A 908 -19.09 -22.83 19.88
N VAL A 909 -20.16 -22.86 20.69
CA VAL A 909 -20.11 -23.28 22.08
C VAL A 909 -21.18 -24.37 22.36
N PRO A 910 -20.81 -25.59 22.79
CA PRO A 910 -21.78 -26.57 23.24
C PRO A 910 -22.70 -25.99 24.32
N THR A 911 -23.99 -26.32 24.24
CA THR A 911 -25.01 -25.74 25.14
C THR A 911 -24.70 -25.98 26.63
N ASP A 912 -24.06 -27.08 26.96
CA ASP A 912 -23.67 -27.44 28.33
C ASP A 912 -22.43 -26.68 28.83
N GLU A 913 -21.64 -26.08 27.95
CA GLU A 913 -20.45 -25.31 28.30
C GLU A 913 -20.70 -23.79 28.27
N LEU A 914 -21.88 -23.33 27.83
CA LEU A 914 -22.18 -21.95 27.52
C LEU A 914 -21.81 -20.95 28.63
N GLU A 915 -22.29 -21.20 29.87
CA GLU A 915 -22.05 -20.25 30.97
C GLU A 915 -20.57 -20.21 31.37
N SER A 916 -19.85 -21.35 31.31
CA SER A 916 -18.41 -21.39 31.59
C SER A 916 -17.61 -20.61 30.53
N VAL A 917 -17.92 -20.85 29.25
CA VAL A 917 -17.22 -20.17 28.14
C VAL A 917 -17.53 -18.68 28.12
N ARG A 918 -18.80 -18.29 28.32
CA ARG A 918 -19.18 -16.86 28.40
C ARG A 918 -18.40 -16.16 29.49
N LYS A 919 -18.29 -16.77 30.67
CA LYS A 919 -17.51 -16.24 31.80
C LYS A 919 -16.03 -16.08 31.41
N ILE A 920 -15.42 -17.12 30.83
CA ILE A 920 -14.02 -17.11 30.40
C ILE A 920 -13.78 -15.96 29.40
N VAL A 921 -14.62 -15.86 28.37
CA VAL A 921 -14.49 -14.87 27.32
C VAL A 921 -14.59 -13.47 27.90
N THR A 922 -15.62 -13.20 28.72
CA THR A 922 -15.77 -11.88 29.37
C THR A 922 -14.57 -11.53 30.26
N GLU A 923 -14.16 -12.46 31.14
CA GLU A 923 -13.04 -12.24 32.06
C GLU A 923 -11.74 -11.95 31.31
N GLU A 924 -11.39 -12.72 30.28
CA GLU A 924 -10.11 -12.55 29.57
C GLU A 924 -10.11 -11.33 28.63
N MET A 925 -11.26 -10.97 28.06
CA MET A 925 -11.39 -9.73 27.30
C MET A 925 -11.27 -8.50 28.21
N GLU A 926 -12.01 -8.44 29.31
CA GLU A 926 -12.01 -7.31 30.23
C GLU A 926 -10.68 -7.13 30.99
N ASN A 927 -9.95 -8.21 31.21
CA ASN A 927 -8.66 -8.22 31.90
C ASN A 927 -7.45 -8.40 30.97
N ALA A 928 -7.63 -8.25 29.65
CA ALA A 928 -6.54 -8.40 28.69
C ALA A 928 -5.36 -7.45 29.00
N ILE A 929 -5.67 -6.22 29.35
CA ILE A 929 -4.70 -5.20 29.82
C ILE A 929 -5.36 -4.27 30.86
N GLN A 930 -4.56 -3.75 31.78
CA GLN A 930 -5.06 -2.80 32.76
C GLN A 930 -4.94 -1.35 32.26
N LEU A 931 -6.08 -0.70 32.05
CA LEU A 931 -6.20 0.69 31.69
C LEU A 931 -6.66 1.53 32.87
N ARG A 932 -6.65 2.87 32.74
CA ARG A 932 -7.24 3.80 33.74
C ARG A 932 -8.77 3.71 33.77
N VAL A 933 -9.37 3.15 32.76
CA VAL A 933 -10.81 2.91 32.61
C VAL A 933 -11.05 1.42 32.40
N PRO A 934 -12.19 0.86 32.86
CA PRO A 934 -12.45 -0.57 32.65
C PRO A 934 -12.61 -0.85 31.16
N LEU A 935 -12.10 -2.01 30.70
CA LEU A 935 -12.51 -2.61 29.45
C LEU A 935 -13.84 -3.33 29.71
N ILE A 936 -14.76 -3.27 28.76
CA ILE A 936 -16.06 -3.94 28.82
C ILE A 936 -16.23 -4.74 27.54
N ALA A 937 -16.61 -6.01 27.70
CA ALA A 937 -16.96 -6.92 26.64
C ALA A 937 -18.44 -7.27 26.70
N ASP A 938 -19.19 -6.91 25.68
CA ASP A 938 -20.60 -7.26 25.53
C ASP A 938 -20.70 -8.65 24.88
N CYS A 939 -21.31 -9.62 25.58
CA CYS A 939 -21.43 -10.98 25.10
C CYS A 939 -22.89 -11.32 24.81
N GLY A 940 -23.22 -11.60 23.56
CA GLY A 940 -24.50 -12.09 23.09
C GLY A 940 -24.45 -13.58 22.71
N VAL A 941 -25.60 -14.23 22.68
CA VAL A 941 -25.78 -15.65 22.37
C VAL A 941 -27.00 -15.82 21.48
N GLY A 942 -26.91 -16.66 20.46
CA GLY A 942 -28.02 -16.92 19.54
C GLY A 942 -27.80 -18.20 18.72
N ASP A 943 -28.76 -18.50 17.88
CA ASP A 943 -28.70 -19.61 16.94
C ASP A 943 -27.86 -19.29 15.69
N ASN A 944 -27.48 -18.03 15.50
CA ASN A 944 -26.66 -17.54 14.41
C ASN A 944 -25.90 -16.27 14.82
N TRP A 945 -25.00 -15.79 13.96
CA TRP A 945 -24.18 -14.63 14.23
C TRP A 945 -25.00 -13.35 14.45
N LEU A 946 -26.10 -13.15 13.70
CA LEU A 946 -26.92 -11.93 13.86
C LEU A 946 -27.61 -11.88 15.20
N GLU A 947 -28.15 -13.02 15.67
CA GLU A 947 -28.83 -13.09 16.96
C GLU A 947 -27.90 -12.97 18.16
N ALA A 948 -26.62 -13.39 17.96
CA ALA A 948 -25.59 -13.31 18.98
C ALA A 948 -24.91 -11.93 19.04
N HIS A 949 -25.11 -11.04 18.05
CA HIS A 949 -24.48 -9.71 17.98
C HIS A 949 -25.47 -8.59 18.44
#